data_7388e27a360718eb88bc9d438facf3dc
#
_entry.id   7388e27a360718eb88bc9d438facf3dc
#
_cell.length_a   1.000
_cell.length_b   1.000
_cell.length_c   1.000
_cell.angle_alpha   90.00
_cell.angle_beta   90.00
_cell.angle_gamma   90.00
#
_symmetry.space_group_name_H-M   'P 1'
#
loop_
_entity.id
_entity.type
_entity.pdbx_description
1 polymer ?
#
loop_
_entity_poly.entity_id
_entity_poly.type
_entity_poly.pdbx_seq_one_letter_code
_entity_poly.pdbx_strand_id
1 'polypeptide(L)'
;MMDRLPVEILELICSFVDRDALMNTSLVDKRARHAALPGLFKSVTIAYSSAETLSATIERWTEILASTSSFRHVRHLCFQDTRMQSSASQIGRQPVRGSDFSLGAWRNTPGRPSGQLLDDGLTEWQQLARLLRNTIGLQDLTWIGSTRIPSCILDEVDSSGIHIKLHVARLQLQLLDTIASVQSAKDIVARDLRLATSLFLTSISVTCAYKCLYDELLIDYANHAVSRMVAGAAPNLKCLHLFWIRVRVRMERMISRSDADTHKRDTLNKLLPYQSKGGKGALQTLELSCDTDPLTYWNALTDFTLLRSLTVRHGLTQFALDGLVTQGMGFPSLQKLDIRLKATESTVLQELAKATDRFILSLPPLKNIRLSGNYNRSTVMLALRYSGASLEELYLPLPEDTAEWLVPERSAFVDIELLHCLQSTCPNLRKVELCLLRTQGDCEEAALYRELGRHKALRDIRLALYSTADGLWGQSSDDTSDSQRHDDWMLDVDQAHPELDAPDKVRTAFVDLAVDEILVKAIFTRISAAKPPYAHNLERLVVQPEQPEIYGSYESGDFVTSILTYVARAFAYVPSRGECLEYHRHGEDPDEARRDYLQEERIPYHRQLLEEVVSLVWPDINIGRWYEEWHSFPLAELTE
;
A
#
# COMPACT_ATOMS: atom_id res chain seq x y z
N MET A 1 17.67 -22.17 -33.89
CA MET A 1 18.87 -22.01 -33.04
C MET A 1 18.66 -22.56 -31.61
N MET A 2 17.47 -22.42 -31.03
CA MET A 2 17.16 -23.01 -29.67
C MET A 2 17.17 -24.53 -29.67
N ASP A 3 16.88 -25.20 -30.77
CA ASP A 3 16.79 -26.66 -30.90
C ASP A 3 18.10 -27.41 -30.62
N ARG A 4 19.22 -26.69 -30.58
CA ARG A 4 20.57 -27.27 -30.36
C ARG A 4 21.09 -27.05 -28.95
N LEU A 5 20.41 -26.26 -28.11
CA LEU A 5 20.86 -25.99 -26.75
C LEU A 5 20.57 -27.20 -25.83
N PRO A 6 21.49 -27.58 -24.93
CA PRO A 6 21.22 -28.52 -23.85
C PRO A 6 20.00 -28.10 -23.03
N VAL A 7 19.26 -29.06 -22.46
CA VAL A 7 18.05 -28.77 -21.67
C VAL A 7 18.38 -27.89 -20.46
N GLU A 8 19.53 -28.08 -19.85
CA GLU A 8 20.02 -27.32 -18.70
C GLU A 8 20.22 -25.84 -19.02
N ILE A 9 20.68 -25.54 -20.26
CA ILE A 9 20.83 -24.16 -20.71
C ILE A 9 19.46 -23.54 -21.01
N LEU A 10 18.54 -24.32 -21.55
CA LEU A 10 17.15 -23.86 -21.75
C LEU A 10 16.45 -23.57 -20.41
N GLU A 11 16.64 -24.44 -19.41
CA GLU A 11 16.12 -24.22 -18.06
C GLU A 11 16.73 -22.96 -17.42
N LEU A 12 18.04 -22.74 -17.61
CA LEU A 12 18.71 -21.55 -17.14
C LEU A 12 18.14 -20.28 -17.81
N ILE A 13 17.98 -20.31 -19.13
CA ILE A 13 17.34 -19.19 -19.88
C ILE A 13 15.92 -18.96 -19.35
N CYS A 14 15.13 -20.03 -19.22
CA CYS A 14 13.76 -19.95 -18.69
C CYS A 14 13.69 -19.38 -17.26
N SER A 15 14.75 -19.54 -16.46
CA SER A 15 14.79 -18.99 -15.11
C SER A 15 14.85 -17.45 -15.04
N PHE A 16 15.25 -16.79 -16.13
CA PHE A 16 15.33 -15.32 -16.26
C PHE A 16 14.15 -14.71 -17.02
N VAL A 17 13.27 -15.54 -17.55
CA VAL A 17 12.14 -15.10 -18.39
C VAL A 17 10.89 -14.94 -17.52
N ASP A 18 10.07 -13.93 -17.83
CA ASP A 18 8.78 -13.72 -17.17
C ASP A 18 7.77 -14.84 -17.47
N ARG A 19 6.66 -14.87 -16.72
CA ARG A 19 5.68 -15.93 -16.82
C ARG A 19 4.99 -15.97 -18.19
N ASP A 20 4.71 -14.82 -18.80
CA ASP A 20 4.01 -14.74 -20.07
C ASP A 20 4.90 -15.27 -21.20
N ALA A 21 6.17 -14.88 -21.18
CA ALA A 21 7.16 -15.41 -22.13
C ALA A 21 7.47 -16.91 -21.87
N LEU A 22 7.42 -17.39 -20.61
CA LEU A 22 7.49 -18.82 -20.30
C LEU A 22 6.30 -19.61 -20.85
N MET A 23 5.09 -19.04 -20.76
CA MET A 23 3.90 -19.65 -21.35
C MET A 23 4.09 -19.79 -22.86
N ASN A 24 4.50 -18.73 -23.55
CA ASN A 24 4.77 -18.76 -24.98
C ASN A 24 5.90 -19.77 -25.33
N THR A 25 6.99 -19.78 -24.55
CA THR A 25 8.09 -20.73 -24.71
C THR A 25 7.60 -22.19 -24.59
N SER A 26 6.68 -22.46 -23.66
CA SER A 26 6.13 -23.79 -23.44
C SER A 26 5.30 -24.33 -24.63
N LEU A 27 4.88 -23.45 -25.53
CA LEU A 27 4.10 -23.81 -26.73
C LEU A 27 4.97 -24.08 -27.97
N VAL A 28 6.28 -23.75 -27.94
CA VAL A 28 7.17 -23.87 -29.09
C VAL A 28 7.42 -25.34 -29.46
N ASP A 29 7.91 -26.13 -28.51
CA ASP A 29 8.17 -27.56 -28.68
C ASP A 29 8.19 -28.30 -27.33
N LYS A 30 8.34 -29.63 -27.37
CA LYS A 30 8.35 -30.48 -26.15
C LYS A 30 9.54 -30.19 -25.24
N ARG A 31 10.71 -29.86 -25.78
CA ARG A 31 11.92 -29.56 -24.99
C ARG A 31 11.81 -28.20 -24.31
N ALA A 32 11.38 -27.19 -25.07
CA ALA A 32 11.11 -25.86 -24.54
C ALA A 32 10.01 -25.90 -23.46
N ARG A 33 8.95 -26.70 -23.69
CA ARG A 33 7.93 -26.95 -22.67
C ARG A 33 8.55 -27.54 -21.41
N HIS A 34 9.35 -28.59 -21.52
CA HIS A 34 9.98 -29.24 -20.38
C HIS A 34 10.88 -28.27 -19.59
N ALA A 35 11.66 -27.45 -20.30
CA ALA A 35 12.50 -26.43 -19.70
C ALA A 35 11.73 -25.30 -19.03
N ALA A 36 10.52 -24.95 -19.52
CA ALA A 36 9.67 -23.90 -18.96
C ALA A 36 8.87 -24.34 -17.71
N LEU A 37 8.56 -25.66 -17.57
CA LEU A 37 7.72 -26.15 -16.47
C LEU A 37 8.20 -25.76 -15.06
N PRO A 38 9.50 -25.84 -14.72
CA PRO A 38 9.98 -25.40 -13.41
C PRO A 38 9.67 -23.93 -13.10
N GLY A 39 9.80 -23.06 -14.09
CA GLY A 39 9.48 -21.64 -13.95
C GLY A 39 7.97 -21.37 -13.87
N LEU A 40 7.18 -22.03 -14.73
CA LEU A 40 5.72 -21.89 -14.79
C LEU A 40 5.02 -22.32 -13.51
N PHE A 41 5.46 -23.43 -12.90
CA PHE A 41 4.87 -24.00 -11.70
C PHE A 41 5.60 -23.65 -10.40
N LYS A 42 6.63 -22.82 -10.45
CA LYS A 42 7.34 -22.36 -9.26
C LYS A 42 6.42 -21.72 -8.22
N SER A 43 5.41 -20.97 -8.69
CA SER A 43 4.42 -20.31 -7.85
C SER A 43 3.00 -20.68 -8.30
N VAL A 44 2.20 -21.22 -7.38
CA VAL A 44 0.81 -21.63 -7.58
C VAL A 44 -0.08 -20.80 -6.67
N THR A 45 -1.15 -20.22 -7.21
CA THR A 45 -2.15 -19.50 -6.43
C THR A 45 -3.50 -20.22 -6.50
N ILE A 46 -4.03 -20.57 -5.33
CA ILE A 46 -5.37 -21.12 -5.15
C ILE A 46 -6.27 -19.98 -4.70
N ALA A 47 -6.99 -19.40 -5.66
CA ALA A 47 -7.95 -18.34 -5.42
C ALA A 47 -9.35 -18.92 -5.26
N TYR A 48 -10.10 -18.46 -4.23
CA TYR A 48 -11.46 -18.95 -3.95
C TYR A 48 -12.36 -17.83 -3.42
N SER A 49 -13.66 -17.98 -3.66
CA SER A 49 -14.71 -17.09 -3.11
C SER A 49 -15.80 -17.87 -2.36
N SER A 50 -15.90 -19.19 -2.57
CA SER A 50 -16.84 -20.10 -1.90
C SER A 50 -16.21 -21.48 -1.74
N ALA A 51 -16.89 -22.41 -1.06
CA ALA A 51 -16.44 -23.80 -0.91
C ALA A 51 -16.36 -24.51 -2.27
N GLU A 52 -17.34 -24.28 -3.15
CA GLU A 52 -17.39 -24.87 -4.49
C GLU A 52 -16.21 -24.38 -5.35
N THR A 53 -15.93 -23.07 -5.33
CA THR A 53 -14.78 -22.51 -6.08
C THR A 53 -13.46 -23.00 -5.52
N LEU A 54 -13.38 -23.24 -4.20
CA LEU A 54 -12.22 -23.83 -3.55
C LEU A 54 -11.98 -25.26 -4.06
N SER A 55 -12.99 -26.14 -4.00
CA SER A 55 -12.92 -27.53 -4.49
C SER A 55 -12.49 -27.56 -5.96
N ALA A 56 -13.20 -26.83 -6.81
CA ALA A 56 -12.90 -26.79 -8.24
C ALA A 56 -11.48 -26.31 -8.54
N THR A 57 -10.99 -25.31 -7.79
CA THR A 57 -9.64 -24.79 -7.99
C THR A 57 -8.56 -25.79 -7.52
N ILE A 58 -8.77 -26.47 -6.39
CA ILE A 58 -7.84 -27.50 -5.89
C ILE A 58 -7.80 -28.69 -6.87
N GLU A 59 -8.95 -29.17 -7.34
CA GLU A 59 -9.03 -30.28 -8.30
C GLU A 59 -8.31 -29.93 -9.59
N ARG A 60 -8.59 -28.75 -10.15
CA ARG A 60 -7.92 -28.26 -11.37
C ARG A 60 -6.40 -28.20 -11.22
N TRP A 61 -5.88 -27.65 -10.12
CA TRP A 61 -4.44 -27.59 -9.90
C TRP A 61 -3.83 -28.97 -9.67
N THR A 62 -4.55 -29.85 -8.96
CA THR A 62 -4.11 -31.23 -8.73
C THR A 62 -3.99 -31.98 -10.06
N GLU A 63 -4.97 -31.85 -10.96
CA GLU A 63 -4.95 -32.46 -12.28
C GLU A 63 -3.80 -31.91 -13.16
N ILE A 64 -3.65 -30.59 -13.22
CA ILE A 64 -2.57 -29.95 -13.99
C ILE A 64 -1.20 -30.40 -13.49
N LEU A 65 -0.96 -30.35 -12.18
CA LEU A 65 0.32 -30.73 -11.60
C LEU A 65 0.61 -32.23 -11.74
N ALA A 66 -0.41 -33.09 -11.66
CA ALA A 66 -0.28 -34.52 -11.89
C ALA A 66 0.02 -34.84 -13.35
N SER A 67 -0.74 -34.30 -14.30
CA SER A 67 -0.57 -34.55 -15.73
C SER A 67 0.77 -34.06 -16.27
N THR A 68 1.36 -33.02 -15.64
CA THR A 68 2.66 -32.46 -16.01
C THR A 68 3.81 -32.99 -15.13
N SER A 69 3.54 -33.83 -14.13
CA SER A 69 4.50 -34.29 -13.12
C SER A 69 5.23 -33.12 -12.41
N SER A 70 4.52 -32.00 -12.21
CA SER A 70 5.11 -30.71 -11.80
C SER A 70 5.01 -30.42 -10.30
N PHE A 71 4.47 -31.31 -9.47
CA PHE A 71 4.43 -31.12 -8.00
C PHE A 71 5.79 -30.77 -7.41
N ARG A 72 6.86 -31.40 -7.90
CA ARG A 72 8.24 -31.17 -7.47
C ARG A 72 8.78 -29.75 -7.75
N HIS A 73 8.14 -29.02 -8.67
CA HIS A 73 8.55 -27.67 -9.07
C HIS A 73 7.91 -26.58 -8.26
N VAL A 74 6.82 -26.88 -7.54
CA VAL A 74 6.12 -25.91 -6.69
C VAL A 74 7.02 -25.54 -5.51
N ARG A 75 7.36 -24.24 -5.41
CA ARG A 75 8.15 -23.65 -4.32
C ARG A 75 7.32 -22.73 -3.46
N HIS A 76 6.37 -22.05 -4.07
CA HIS A 76 5.50 -21.07 -3.41
C HIS A 76 4.04 -21.44 -3.67
N LEU A 77 3.28 -21.66 -2.61
CA LEU A 77 1.85 -21.87 -2.68
C LEU A 77 1.15 -20.71 -1.97
N CYS A 78 0.33 -19.99 -2.71
CA CYS A 78 -0.48 -18.89 -2.19
C CYS A 78 -1.94 -19.31 -2.13
N PHE A 79 -2.54 -19.21 -0.96
CA PHE A 79 -3.95 -19.44 -0.73
C PHE A 79 -4.66 -18.11 -0.54
N GLN A 80 -5.65 -17.78 -1.38
CA GLN A 80 -6.20 -16.44 -1.49
C GLN A 80 -7.73 -16.42 -1.53
N ASP A 81 -8.33 -15.76 -0.53
CA ASP A 81 -9.76 -15.45 -0.51
C ASP A 81 -10.04 -14.21 -1.36
N THR A 82 -10.68 -14.39 -2.52
CA THR A 82 -10.96 -13.29 -3.46
C THR A 82 -12.06 -12.35 -3.00
N ARG A 83 -12.90 -12.75 -2.03
CA ARG A 83 -13.90 -11.86 -1.41
C ARG A 83 -13.27 -10.66 -0.69
N MET A 84 -11.99 -10.79 -0.39
CA MET A 84 -11.20 -9.75 0.27
C MET A 84 -10.53 -8.78 -0.72
N GLN A 85 -10.65 -9.05 -2.01
CA GLN A 85 -10.21 -8.16 -3.06
C GLN A 85 -11.33 -7.14 -3.33
N SER A 86 -11.43 -6.11 -2.51
CA SER A 86 -12.09 -4.90 -3.01
C SER A 86 -11.24 -4.34 -4.15
N SER A 87 -11.90 -3.87 -5.16
CA SER A 87 -11.54 -3.29 -6.45
C SER A 87 -10.10 -2.74 -6.68
N ALA A 88 -9.31 -2.48 -5.66
CA ALA A 88 -7.93 -1.97 -5.77
C ALA A 88 -6.92 -2.95 -6.40
N SER A 89 -7.27 -4.20 -6.62
CA SER A 89 -6.29 -5.24 -6.96
C SER A 89 -6.30 -5.72 -8.42
N GLN A 90 -7.05 -5.10 -9.31
CA GLN A 90 -7.02 -5.52 -10.73
C GLN A 90 -5.75 -5.10 -11.48
N ILE A 91 -4.95 -4.20 -10.90
CA ILE A 91 -3.74 -3.71 -11.55
C ILE A 91 -2.53 -4.50 -11.07
N GLY A 92 -2.04 -5.34 -11.95
CA GLY A 92 -0.79 -6.06 -11.77
C GLY A 92 -0.94 -7.39 -11.06
N ARG A 93 -1.70 -8.30 -11.68
CA ARG A 93 -1.59 -9.74 -11.44
C ARG A 93 -0.20 -10.25 -11.86
N GLN A 94 0.87 -9.65 -11.33
CA GLN A 94 2.14 -10.35 -11.28
C GLN A 94 2.11 -11.24 -10.05
N PRO A 95 2.40 -12.54 -10.20
CA PRO A 95 2.60 -13.41 -9.06
C PRO A 95 3.71 -12.79 -8.22
N VAL A 96 3.43 -12.52 -6.95
CA VAL A 96 4.38 -11.97 -5.99
C VAL A 96 5.57 -12.93 -5.97
N ARG A 97 6.72 -12.48 -6.47
CA ARG A 97 7.97 -13.24 -6.32
C ARG A 97 8.28 -13.33 -4.83
N GLY A 98 8.60 -14.53 -4.35
CA GLY A 98 8.67 -14.90 -2.94
C GLY A 98 9.56 -14.07 -2.01
N SER A 99 10.38 -13.13 -2.51
CA SER A 99 11.17 -12.20 -1.69
C SER A 99 10.53 -10.81 -1.53
N ASP A 100 9.59 -10.44 -2.40
CA ASP A 100 8.97 -9.12 -2.45
C ASP A 100 7.51 -9.16 -2.00
N PHE A 101 7.18 -10.02 -1.04
CA PHE A 101 5.85 -10.06 -0.45
C PHE A 101 5.59 -8.75 0.30
N SER A 102 5.32 -7.70 -0.45
CA SER A 102 4.80 -6.46 0.06
C SER A 102 3.35 -6.70 0.45
N LEU A 103 3.12 -7.05 1.70
CA LEU A 103 1.78 -7.07 2.32
C LEU A 103 1.09 -5.70 2.22
N GLY A 104 1.82 -4.67 1.77
CA GLY A 104 1.30 -3.33 1.54
C GLY A 104 0.14 -3.22 0.56
N ALA A 105 0.01 -4.14 -0.38
CA ALA A 105 -1.12 -4.19 -1.31
C ALA A 105 -2.47 -4.55 -0.64
N TRP A 106 -2.43 -5.06 0.61
CA TRP A 106 -3.60 -5.51 1.35
C TRP A 106 -4.10 -4.49 2.38
N ARG A 107 -3.62 -3.26 2.32
CA ARG A 107 -3.80 -2.22 3.36
C ARG A 107 -5.22 -1.70 3.55
N ASN A 108 -6.07 -1.75 2.54
CA ASN A 108 -7.23 -0.84 2.48
C ASN A 108 -8.60 -1.51 2.50
N THR A 109 -8.78 -2.70 3.06
CA THR A 109 -10.13 -3.22 3.20
C THR A 109 -10.54 -3.37 4.66
N PRO A 110 -11.16 -2.33 5.27
CA PRO A 110 -11.86 -2.47 6.54
C PRO A 110 -13.23 -3.18 6.38
N GLY A 111 -13.54 -3.69 5.19
CA GLY A 111 -14.78 -4.43 4.97
C GLY A 111 -14.84 -5.67 5.84
N ARG A 112 -15.83 -5.76 6.75
CA ARG A 112 -16.25 -7.05 7.26
C ARG A 112 -16.57 -7.93 6.06
N PRO A 113 -16.04 -9.16 5.98
CA PRO A 113 -16.44 -10.07 4.92
C PRO A 113 -17.96 -10.22 5.01
N SER A 114 -18.66 -9.77 3.99
CA SER A 114 -20.12 -9.87 3.89
C SER A 114 -20.56 -11.30 3.53
N GLY A 115 -19.73 -12.29 3.80
CA GLY A 115 -19.97 -13.68 3.50
C GLY A 115 -19.77 -14.60 4.71
N GLN A 116 -20.44 -15.73 4.69
CA GLN A 116 -20.27 -16.80 5.66
C GLN A 116 -18.81 -17.28 5.65
N LEU A 117 -18.12 -17.23 6.80
CA LEU A 117 -16.79 -17.81 6.94
C LEU A 117 -16.85 -19.30 6.59
N LEU A 118 -15.87 -19.78 5.83
CA LEU A 118 -15.79 -21.21 5.52
C LEU A 118 -15.55 -21.98 6.83
N ASP A 119 -16.33 -23.03 7.04
CA ASP A 119 -16.20 -23.89 8.22
C ASP A 119 -14.87 -24.65 8.20
N ASP A 120 -14.26 -24.81 9.37
CA ASP A 120 -13.04 -25.59 9.55
C ASP A 120 -13.24 -27.10 9.23
N GLY A 121 -14.49 -27.58 9.29
CA GLY A 121 -14.88 -28.97 9.02
C GLY A 121 -15.05 -29.32 7.54
N LEU A 122 -14.81 -28.37 6.61
CA LEU A 122 -14.99 -28.63 5.19
C LEU A 122 -14.05 -29.75 4.67
N THR A 123 -14.59 -30.63 3.86
CA THR A 123 -13.83 -31.73 3.21
C THR A 123 -12.78 -31.20 2.25
N GLU A 124 -12.99 -30.01 1.69
CA GLU A 124 -12.10 -29.30 0.78
C GLU A 124 -10.73 -29.02 1.42
N TRP A 125 -10.71 -28.75 2.74
CA TRP A 125 -9.45 -28.56 3.46
C TRP A 125 -8.59 -29.84 3.48
N GLN A 126 -9.21 -31.00 3.52
CA GLN A 126 -8.51 -32.29 3.42
C GLN A 126 -7.93 -32.50 2.01
N GLN A 127 -8.62 -32.01 0.97
CA GLN A 127 -8.08 -32.05 -0.40
C GLN A 127 -6.85 -31.13 -0.51
N LEU A 128 -6.92 -29.93 0.08
CA LEU A 128 -5.78 -29.00 0.13
C LEU A 128 -4.59 -29.60 0.91
N ALA A 129 -4.83 -30.27 2.05
CA ALA A 129 -3.80 -30.95 2.80
C ALA A 129 -3.11 -32.06 1.97
N ARG A 130 -3.88 -32.83 1.16
CA ARG A 130 -3.32 -33.82 0.22
C ARG A 130 -2.47 -33.16 -0.87
N LEU A 131 -2.93 -32.02 -1.41
CA LEU A 131 -2.14 -31.25 -2.38
C LEU A 131 -0.80 -30.81 -1.78
N LEU A 132 -0.81 -30.29 -0.54
CA LEU A 132 0.40 -29.90 0.19
C LEU A 132 1.36 -31.08 0.35
N ARG A 133 0.86 -32.26 0.75
CA ARG A 133 1.67 -33.49 0.91
C ARG A 133 2.37 -33.88 -0.37
N ASN A 134 1.75 -33.68 -1.52
CA ASN A 134 2.33 -34.01 -2.82
C ASN A 134 3.37 -32.97 -3.28
N THR A 135 3.38 -31.77 -2.72
CA THR A 135 4.32 -30.69 -3.10
C THR A 135 5.64 -30.77 -2.29
N ILE A 136 6.43 -31.79 -2.55
CA ILE A 136 7.69 -32.10 -1.81
C ILE A 136 8.71 -30.94 -1.83
N GLY A 137 8.63 -30.07 -2.83
CA GLY A 137 9.57 -28.94 -3.00
C GLY A 137 9.10 -27.62 -2.38
N LEU A 138 7.99 -27.59 -1.64
CA LEU A 138 7.40 -26.38 -1.12
C LEU A 138 8.32 -25.68 -0.11
N GLN A 139 8.55 -24.39 -0.32
CA GLN A 139 9.39 -23.54 0.54
C GLN A 139 8.58 -22.52 1.31
N ASP A 140 7.58 -21.94 0.65
CA ASP A 140 6.76 -20.88 1.21
C ASP A 140 5.28 -21.20 1.03
N LEU A 141 4.52 -21.14 2.13
CA LEU A 141 3.05 -21.20 2.15
C LEU A 141 2.51 -19.87 2.58
N THR A 142 1.77 -19.20 1.71
CA THR A 142 1.16 -17.91 2.00
C THR A 142 -0.35 -18.08 2.17
N TRP A 143 -0.86 -17.61 3.31
CA TRP A 143 -2.28 -17.64 3.64
C TRP A 143 -2.86 -16.22 3.62
N ILE A 144 -3.69 -15.94 2.62
CA ILE A 144 -4.38 -14.66 2.44
C ILE A 144 -5.88 -14.92 2.51
N GLY A 145 -6.43 -14.91 3.69
CA GLY A 145 -7.85 -15.21 3.83
C GLY A 145 -8.47 -14.60 5.06
N SER A 146 -9.80 -14.47 5.01
CA SER A 146 -10.63 -14.17 6.17
C SER A 146 -10.85 -15.40 7.04
N THR A 147 -10.58 -16.60 6.48
CA THR A 147 -10.68 -17.87 7.19
C THR A 147 -9.41 -18.15 7.96
N ARG A 148 -9.55 -18.83 9.08
CA ARG A 148 -8.42 -19.34 9.84
C ARG A 148 -7.72 -20.45 9.07
N ILE A 149 -6.47 -20.68 9.41
CA ILE A 149 -5.76 -21.86 8.91
C ILE A 149 -6.36 -23.10 9.57
N PRO A 150 -6.97 -24.03 8.81
CA PRO A 150 -7.52 -25.26 9.35
C PRO A 150 -6.46 -26.13 10.02
N SER A 151 -6.86 -26.88 11.05
CA SER A 151 -5.93 -27.75 11.80
C SER A 151 -5.25 -28.79 10.92
N CYS A 152 -5.96 -29.37 9.94
CA CYS A 152 -5.39 -30.33 9.01
C CYS A 152 -4.26 -29.75 8.14
N ILE A 153 -4.29 -28.44 7.84
CA ILE A 153 -3.21 -27.77 7.11
C ILE A 153 -1.99 -27.58 8.03
N LEU A 154 -2.22 -27.17 9.29
CA LEU A 154 -1.14 -27.08 10.28
C LEU A 154 -0.52 -28.45 10.55
N ASP A 155 -1.33 -29.52 10.63
CA ASP A 155 -0.85 -30.88 10.78
C ASP A 155 0.06 -31.30 9.62
N GLU A 156 -0.32 -30.93 8.40
CA GLU A 156 0.48 -31.26 7.23
C GLU A 156 1.80 -30.46 7.18
N VAL A 157 1.76 -29.19 7.54
CA VAL A 157 2.97 -28.35 7.64
C VAL A 157 3.92 -28.89 8.70
N ASP A 158 3.42 -29.28 9.88
CA ASP A 158 4.23 -29.81 10.97
C ASP A 158 4.80 -31.22 10.64
N SER A 159 4.04 -32.05 9.91
CA SER A 159 4.43 -33.42 9.56
C SER A 159 5.34 -33.51 8.34
N SER A 160 5.39 -32.47 7.51
CA SER A 160 6.09 -32.48 6.23
C SER A 160 7.62 -32.71 6.35
N GLY A 161 8.21 -32.48 7.51
CA GLY A 161 9.68 -32.55 7.73
C GLY A 161 10.48 -31.53 6.89
N ILE A 162 9.78 -30.72 6.08
CA ILE A 162 10.35 -29.69 5.22
C ILE A 162 10.25 -28.36 5.97
N HIS A 163 11.28 -27.54 5.91
CA HIS A 163 11.26 -26.20 6.49
C HIS A 163 10.40 -25.23 5.64
N ILE A 164 9.08 -25.44 5.66
CA ILE A 164 8.12 -24.56 5.00
C ILE A 164 8.03 -23.25 5.79
N LYS A 165 8.19 -22.11 5.13
CA LYS A 165 7.93 -20.80 5.73
C LYS A 165 6.45 -20.47 5.59
N LEU A 166 5.78 -20.25 6.71
CA LEU A 166 4.38 -19.87 6.76
C LEU A 166 4.24 -18.34 6.84
N HIS A 167 3.52 -17.77 5.90
CA HIS A 167 3.20 -16.35 5.82
C HIS A 167 1.69 -16.16 5.98
N VAL A 168 1.26 -15.40 6.99
CA VAL A 168 -0.15 -15.17 7.29
C VAL A 168 -0.50 -13.70 7.10
N ALA A 169 -1.23 -13.38 6.04
CA ALA A 169 -1.55 -12.00 5.69
C ALA A 169 -2.63 -11.35 6.57
N ARG A 170 -3.42 -12.14 7.29
CA ARG A 170 -4.42 -11.65 8.26
C ARG A 170 -4.49 -12.61 9.42
N LEU A 171 -3.65 -12.40 10.38
CA LEU A 171 -3.68 -13.20 11.60
C LEU A 171 -4.88 -12.77 12.44
N GLN A 172 -5.84 -13.69 12.62
CA GLN A 172 -6.96 -13.54 13.53
C GLN A 172 -6.83 -14.56 14.65
N LEU A 173 -6.59 -14.09 15.87
CA LEU A 173 -6.55 -14.92 17.06
C LEU A 173 -7.87 -14.80 17.82
N GLN A 174 -8.72 -15.83 17.77
CA GLN A 174 -9.98 -15.86 18.54
C GLN A 174 -9.78 -16.19 20.02
N LEU A 175 -8.59 -16.63 20.40
CA LEU A 175 -8.20 -16.82 21.78
C LEU A 175 -8.75 -15.71 22.69
N LEU A 176 -8.98 -14.53 22.10
CA LEU A 176 -9.32 -13.30 22.78
C LEU A 176 -10.82 -12.97 22.76
N ASP A 177 -11.56 -13.51 21.79
CA ASP A 177 -13.00 -13.22 21.66
C ASP A 177 -13.90 -14.25 22.37
N THR A 178 -13.41 -15.49 22.55
CA THR A 178 -14.25 -16.65 22.86
C THR A 178 -14.28 -17.05 24.33
N ILE A 179 -13.66 -16.31 25.23
CA ILE A 179 -13.66 -16.65 26.69
C ILE A 179 -15.08 -16.71 27.30
N ALA A 180 -16.10 -16.41 26.53
CA ALA A 180 -17.49 -16.39 27.00
C ALA A 180 -18.25 -17.73 26.89
N SER A 181 -17.76 -18.78 26.19
CA SER A 181 -18.44 -20.08 26.07
C SER A 181 -17.49 -21.27 26.20
N VAL A 182 -17.65 -22.05 27.24
CA VAL A 182 -16.65 -22.92 27.87
C VAL A 182 -16.28 -24.21 27.13
N GLN A 183 -17.04 -24.72 26.19
CA GLN A 183 -16.82 -26.08 25.64
C GLN A 183 -16.16 -26.08 24.24
N SER A 184 -16.53 -25.15 23.36
CA SER A 184 -15.92 -25.01 22.03
C SER A 184 -14.61 -24.24 22.06
N ALA A 185 -14.32 -23.58 23.19
CA ALA A 185 -13.16 -22.70 23.36
C ALA A 185 -11.81 -23.45 23.41
N LYS A 186 -11.78 -24.71 23.91
CA LYS A 186 -10.50 -25.44 24.11
C LYS A 186 -9.78 -25.73 22.80
N ASP A 187 -10.50 -26.18 21.78
CA ASP A 187 -9.89 -26.56 20.48
C ASP A 187 -9.45 -25.33 19.71
N ILE A 188 -10.21 -24.25 19.78
CA ILE A 188 -9.88 -22.95 19.18
C ILE A 188 -8.63 -22.37 19.85
N VAL A 189 -8.59 -22.39 21.18
CA VAL A 189 -7.44 -21.93 21.97
C VAL A 189 -6.19 -22.75 21.63
N ALA A 190 -6.29 -24.07 21.55
CA ALA A 190 -5.18 -24.94 21.23
C ALA A 190 -4.61 -24.68 19.84
N ARG A 191 -5.49 -24.46 18.85
CA ARG A 191 -5.07 -24.16 17.47
C ARG A 191 -4.39 -22.79 17.35
N ASP A 192 -5.00 -21.76 17.92
CA ASP A 192 -4.45 -20.40 17.88
C ASP A 192 -3.10 -20.34 18.62
N LEU A 193 -2.97 -21.07 19.73
CA LEU A 193 -1.71 -21.21 20.46
C LEU A 193 -0.66 -21.94 19.63
N ARG A 194 -1.04 -23.02 18.95
CA ARG A 194 -0.15 -23.76 18.05
C ARG A 194 0.37 -22.88 16.92
N LEU A 195 -0.51 -22.06 16.30
CA LEU A 195 -0.09 -21.12 15.27
C LEU A 195 0.85 -20.04 15.85
N ALA A 196 0.48 -19.44 17.00
CA ALA A 196 1.25 -18.39 17.64
C ALA A 196 2.66 -18.85 18.13
N THR A 197 2.85 -20.15 18.33
CA THR A 197 4.14 -20.75 18.75
C THR A 197 4.80 -21.56 17.66
N SER A 198 4.29 -21.52 16.43
CA SER A 198 4.76 -22.34 15.32
C SER A 198 6.20 -21.99 14.92
N LEU A 199 7.03 -23.02 14.76
CA LEU A 199 8.39 -22.90 14.24
C LEU A 199 8.44 -22.54 12.76
N PHE A 200 7.34 -22.69 12.04
CA PHE A 200 7.24 -22.41 10.60
C PHE A 200 6.79 -20.97 10.33
N LEU A 201 6.20 -20.30 11.32
CA LEU A 201 5.67 -18.95 11.18
C LEU A 201 6.80 -17.95 10.97
N THR A 202 6.83 -17.36 9.76
CA THR A 202 7.91 -16.43 9.35
C THR A 202 7.42 -15.00 9.20
N SER A 203 6.17 -14.82 8.77
CA SER A 203 5.60 -13.50 8.52
C SER A 203 4.15 -13.44 8.94
N ILE A 204 3.77 -12.37 9.63
CA ILE A 204 2.38 -12.08 9.98
C ILE A 204 2.00 -10.65 9.64
N SER A 205 0.75 -10.49 9.22
CA SER A 205 0.08 -9.20 9.21
C SER A 205 -1.14 -9.26 10.13
N VAL A 206 -1.25 -8.30 11.01
CA VAL A 206 -2.29 -8.26 12.03
C VAL A 206 -3.00 -6.93 11.98
N THR A 207 -4.32 -6.98 12.02
CA THR A 207 -5.14 -5.78 12.18
C THR A 207 -5.69 -5.75 13.60
N CYS A 208 -5.26 -4.78 14.37
CA CYS A 208 -5.72 -4.53 15.72
C CYS A 208 -6.85 -3.51 15.70
N ALA A 209 -7.90 -3.74 16.48
CA ALA A 209 -9.00 -2.80 16.61
C ALA A 209 -8.67 -1.82 17.73
N TYR A 210 -8.61 -0.55 17.38
CA TYR A 210 -8.44 0.53 18.33
C TYR A 210 -9.83 1.10 18.66
N LYS A 211 -10.25 0.96 19.89
CA LYS A 211 -11.52 1.48 20.39
C LYS A 211 -11.24 2.78 21.13
N CYS A 212 -11.72 3.88 20.57
CA CYS A 212 -11.67 5.17 21.24
C CYS A 212 -13.00 5.40 21.97
N LEU A 213 -12.94 5.51 23.27
CA LEU A 213 -14.04 5.93 24.11
C LEU A 213 -13.53 7.05 25.01
N TYR A 214 -13.94 8.29 24.73
CA TYR A 214 -13.69 9.44 25.60
C TYR A 214 -12.35 9.35 26.35
N ASP A 215 -11.24 9.27 25.59
CA ASP A 215 -9.84 9.22 26.08
C ASP A 215 -9.39 7.95 26.83
N GLU A 216 -10.23 6.93 27.01
CA GLU A 216 -9.77 5.64 27.51
C GLU A 216 -9.43 4.68 26.37
N LEU A 217 -8.15 4.35 26.24
CA LEU A 217 -7.64 3.33 25.33
C LEU A 217 -8.03 1.94 25.81
N LEU A 218 -9.00 1.32 25.16
CA LEU A 218 -9.28 -0.09 25.42
C LEU A 218 -8.16 -0.96 24.85
N ILE A 219 -7.57 -1.79 25.69
CA ILE A 219 -6.46 -2.69 25.34
C ILE A 219 -6.93 -3.70 24.30
N ASP A 220 -6.28 -3.71 23.15
CA ASP A 220 -6.43 -4.78 22.16
C ASP A 220 -5.51 -5.96 22.53
N TYR A 221 -6.14 -7.08 22.88
CA TYR A 221 -5.42 -8.30 23.25
C TYR A 221 -4.64 -8.91 22.07
N ALA A 222 -5.04 -8.63 20.81
CA ALA A 222 -4.30 -9.07 19.64
C ALA A 222 -2.90 -8.47 19.64
N ASN A 223 -2.75 -7.18 19.95
CA ASN A 223 -1.45 -6.53 20.09
C ASN A 223 -0.60 -7.20 21.19
N HIS A 224 -1.21 -7.53 22.32
CA HIS A 224 -0.49 -8.21 23.42
C HIS A 224 -0.02 -9.61 23.03
N ALA A 225 -0.83 -10.39 22.30
CA ALA A 225 -0.45 -11.70 21.79
C ALA A 225 0.69 -11.59 20.78
N VAL A 226 0.60 -10.64 19.83
CA VAL A 226 1.64 -10.37 18.83
C VAL A 226 2.95 -9.96 19.51
N SER A 227 2.91 -9.12 20.53
CA SER A 227 4.09 -8.73 21.30
C SER A 227 4.79 -9.95 21.92
N ARG A 228 4.02 -10.93 22.41
CA ARG A 228 4.58 -12.19 22.93
C ARG A 228 5.19 -13.07 21.85
N MET A 229 4.53 -13.12 20.68
CA MET A 229 5.07 -13.85 19.52
C MET A 229 6.42 -13.27 19.10
N VAL A 230 6.50 -11.95 19.00
CA VAL A 230 7.73 -11.21 18.69
C VAL A 230 8.81 -11.42 19.74
N ALA A 231 8.43 -11.40 21.04
CA ALA A 231 9.37 -11.61 22.15
C ALA A 231 9.89 -13.06 22.29
N GLY A 232 9.61 -13.93 21.30
CA GLY A 232 10.18 -15.27 21.20
C GLY A 232 9.18 -16.42 21.25
N ALA A 233 7.87 -16.20 21.47
CA ALA A 233 6.88 -17.27 21.37
C ALA A 233 6.82 -17.86 19.94
N ALA A 234 7.06 -17.05 18.91
CA ALA A 234 7.26 -17.48 17.52
C ALA A 234 8.74 -17.30 17.11
N PRO A 235 9.63 -18.28 17.34
CA PRO A 235 11.07 -18.06 17.28
C PRO A 235 11.62 -17.77 15.89
N ASN A 236 10.91 -18.15 14.83
CA ASN A 236 11.30 -17.92 13.44
C ASN A 236 10.55 -16.76 12.79
N LEU A 237 9.80 -15.97 13.56
CA LEU A 237 9.09 -14.80 13.06
C LEU A 237 10.09 -13.71 12.66
N LYS A 238 10.10 -13.34 11.37
CA LYS A 238 11.02 -12.36 10.78
C LYS A 238 10.31 -11.09 10.31
N CYS A 239 9.02 -11.18 9.96
CA CYS A 239 8.27 -10.07 9.41
C CYS A 239 6.99 -9.85 10.22
N LEU A 240 6.81 -8.62 10.71
CA LEU A 240 5.60 -8.16 11.36
C LEU A 240 5.05 -6.93 10.65
N HIS A 241 3.76 -6.99 10.28
CA HIS A 241 3.00 -5.84 9.80
C HIS A 241 1.81 -5.65 10.74
N LEU A 242 1.80 -4.55 11.48
CA LEU A 242 0.78 -4.23 12.46
C LEU A 242 -0.02 -3.02 12.00
N PHE A 243 -1.31 -3.23 11.75
CA PHE A 243 -2.27 -2.20 11.35
C PHE A 243 -3.29 -1.95 12.45
N TRP A 244 -3.71 -0.69 12.59
CA TRP A 244 -4.74 -0.31 13.53
C TRP A 244 -5.93 0.27 12.79
N ILE A 245 -7.12 -0.17 13.19
CA ILE A 245 -8.38 0.36 12.68
C ILE A 245 -9.12 1.03 13.83
N ARG A 246 -9.51 2.29 13.61
CA ARG A 246 -10.38 3.00 14.55
C ARG A 246 -11.79 2.45 14.47
N VAL A 247 -12.27 1.80 15.52
CA VAL A 247 -13.64 1.30 15.60
C VAL A 247 -14.46 2.20 16.50
N ARG A 248 -15.47 2.88 15.92
CA ARG A 248 -16.47 3.60 16.71
C ARG A 248 -17.41 2.58 17.36
N VAL A 249 -17.44 2.50 18.67
CA VAL A 249 -18.35 1.60 19.42
C VAL A 249 -19.52 2.41 19.97
N ARG A 250 -20.76 1.97 19.69
CA ARG A 250 -21.93 2.54 20.35
C ARG A 250 -21.93 2.21 21.84
N MET A 251 -22.20 3.22 22.66
CA MET A 251 -22.08 3.18 24.14
C MET A 251 -22.89 2.09 24.87
N GLU A 252 -23.92 1.54 24.26
CA GLU A 252 -24.93 0.72 24.94
C GLU A 252 -24.43 -0.64 25.48
N ARG A 253 -23.18 -1.04 25.18
CA ARG A 253 -22.64 -2.37 25.55
C ARG A 253 -21.51 -2.37 26.58
N MET A 254 -21.30 -1.28 27.33
CA MET A 254 -20.02 -1.08 28.01
C MET A 254 -19.94 -1.31 29.54
N ILE A 255 -21.04 -1.50 30.24
CA ILE A 255 -21.05 -1.36 31.69
C ILE A 255 -20.47 -2.57 32.47
N SER A 256 -20.02 -3.67 31.82
CA SER A 256 -19.59 -4.86 32.60
C SER A 256 -18.24 -5.48 32.21
N ARG A 257 -17.29 -4.72 31.64
CA ARG A 257 -16.11 -5.33 30.98
C ARG A 257 -14.77 -5.28 31.73
N SER A 258 -14.56 -4.46 32.76
CA SER A 258 -13.24 -4.29 33.38
C SER A 258 -12.66 -5.57 34.00
N ASP A 259 -13.49 -6.38 34.65
CA ASP A 259 -13.03 -7.63 35.33
C ASP A 259 -12.75 -8.74 34.31
N ALA A 260 -13.55 -8.82 33.22
CA ALA A 260 -13.34 -9.77 32.16
C ALA A 260 -12.01 -9.51 31.42
N ASP A 261 -11.61 -8.26 31.33
CA ASP A 261 -10.40 -7.86 30.60
C ASP A 261 -9.11 -8.21 31.37
N THR A 262 -9.12 -8.04 32.70
CA THR A 262 -7.97 -8.46 33.53
C THR A 262 -7.78 -9.97 33.48
N HIS A 263 -8.88 -10.75 33.54
CA HIS A 263 -8.82 -12.20 33.43
C HIS A 263 -8.31 -12.70 32.07
N LYS A 264 -8.69 -12.03 30.99
CA LYS A 264 -8.18 -12.34 29.63
C LYS A 264 -6.68 -12.13 29.53
N ARG A 265 -6.17 -11.00 30.04
CA ARG A 265 -4.75 -10.68 30.06
C ARG A 265 -3.95 -11.72 30.86
N ASP A 266 -4.45 -12.13 32.02
CA ASP A 266 -3.80 -13.15 32.84
C ASP A 266 -3.81 -14.52 32.19
N THR A 267 -4.90 -14.87 31.53
CA THR A 267 -4.99 -16.12 30.76
C THR A 267 -3.99 -16.12 29.60
N LEU A 268 -3.89 -15.03 28.85
CA LEU A 268 -2.94 -14.89 27.76
C LEU A 268 -1.48 -14.95 28.25
N ASN A 269 -1.20 -14.34 29.40
CA ASN A 269 0.11 -14.42 30.05
C ASN A 269 0.49 -15.86 30.46
N LYS A 270 -0.50 -16.68 30.83
CA LYS A 270 -0.28 -18.11 31.17
C LYS A 270 -0.08 -18.96 29.92
N LEU A 271 -0.84 -18.67 28.85
CA LEU A 271 -0.79 -19.45 27.60
C LEU A 271 0.44 -19.12 26.74
N LEU A 272 0.83 -17.86 26.68
CA LEU A 272 2.03 -17.38 25.98
C LEU A 272 2.99 -16.76 27.01
N PRO A 273 3.72 -17.58 27.79
CA PRO A 273 4.61 -17.06 28.80
C PRO A 273 5.73 -16.24 28.14
N TYR A 274 6.08 -15.15 28.80
CA TYR A 274 7.27 -14.38 28.41
C TYR A 274 8.48 -15.32 28.60
N GLN A 275 9.22 -15.54 27.53
CA GLN A 275 10.47 -16.30 27.69
C GLN A 275 11.46 -15.44 28.50
N SER A 276 11.46 -15.63 29.82
CA SER A 276 12.22 -14.82 30.79
C SER A 276 13.75 -14.98 30.68
N LYS A 277 14.26 -15.75 29.72
CA LYS A 277 15.69 -16.01 29.52
C LYS A 277 16.37 -15.03 28.55
N GLY A 278 15.92 -13.76 28.47
CA GLY A 278 16.72 -12.69 27.89
C GLY A 278 16.87 -12.68 26.36
N GLY A 279 16.18 -13.55 25.63
CA GLY A 279 16.22 -13.54 24.17
C GLY A 279 15.23 -12.53 23.60
N LYS A 280 15.72 -11.51 22.89
CA LYS A 280 14.89 -10.67 22.02
C LYS A 280 14.55 -11.45 20.77
N GLY A 281 13.37 -11.16 20.17
CA GLY A 281 12.99 -11.65 18.85
C GLY A 281 13.95 -11.20 17.76
N ALA A 282 13.89 -11.87 16.60
CA ALA A 282 14.83 -11.67 15.49
C ALA A 282 14.11 -11.11 14.25
N LEU A 283 13.30 -10.04 14.41
CA LEU A 283 12.60 -9.41 13.29
C LEU A 283 13.60 -8.80 12.30
N GLN A 284 13.32 -9.00 11.03
CA GLN A 284 14.01 -8.35 9.92
C GLN A 284 13.16 -7.24 9.28
N THR A 285 11.84 -7.34 9.41
CA THR A 285 10.89 -6.34 8.92
C THR A 285 9.89 -6.00 10.02
N LEU A 286 9.76 -4.72 10.31
CA LEU A 286 8.79 -4.17 11.25
C LEU A 286 8.00 -3.05 10.57
N GLU A 287 6.69 -3.23 10.44
CA GLU A 287 5.77 -2.21 9.95
C GLU A 287 4.71 -1.89 11.00
N LEU A 288 4.63 -0.62 11.38
CA LEU A 288 3.73 -0.09 12.39
C LEU A 288 2.87 1.03 11.80
N SER A 289 1.56 0.92 11.93
CA SER A 289 0.62 1.97 11.51
C SER A 289 -0.23 2.51 12.68
N CYS A 290 0.36 2.57 13.88
CA CYS A 290 -0.32 2.84 15.13
C CYS A 290 0.35 3.95 15.94
N ASP A 291 -0.44 4.80 16.60
CA ASP A 291 0.02 5.91 17.46
C ASP A 291 0.39 5.48 18.89
N THR A 292 0.06 4.26 19.32
CA THR A 292 0.05 3.91 20.75
C THR A 292 1.34 3.30 21.28
N ASP A 293 2.15 2.63 20.45
CA ASP A 293 3.32 1.91 20.92
C ASP A 293 4.61 2.56 20.41
N PRO A 294 5.38 3.22 21.29
CA PRO A 294 6.65 3.81 20.89
C PRO A 294 7.64 2.74 20.43
N LEU A 295 8.52 3.09 19.49
CA LEU A 295 9.57 2.19 18.98
C LEU A 295 10.45 1.62 20.13
N THR A 296 10.55 2.32 21.25
CA THR A 296 11.23 1.85 22.47
C THR A 296 10.61 0.58 23.02
N TYR A 297 9.26 0.46 22.97
CA TYR A 297 8.56 -0.77 23.37
C TYR A 297 8.96 -1.94 22.48
N TRP A 298 8.98 -1.74 21.16
CA TRP A 298 9.37 -2.78 20.21
C TRP A 298 10.84 -3.15 20.32
N ASN A 299 11.73 -2.21 20.66
CA ASN A 299 13.16 -2.51 20.92
C ASN A 299 13.35 -3.38 22.15
N ALA A 300 12.45 -3.33 23.12
CA ALA A 300 12.49 -4.25 24.26
C ALA A 300 12.11 -5.70 23.85
N LEU A 301 11.30 -5.87 22.80
CA LEU A 301 10.78 -7.17 22.36
C LEU A 301 11.64 -7.83 21.28
N THR A 302 12.30 -7.06 20.41
CA THR A 302 13.08 -7.56 19.29
C THR A 302 14.42 -6.85 19.16
N ASP A 303 15.40 -7.54 18.55
CA ASP A 303 16.73 -6.99 18.32
C ASP A 303 16.74 -6.11 17.05
N PHE A 304 16.81 -4.79 17.23
CA PHE A 304 16.84 -3.84 16.13
C PHE A 304 18.10 -3.90 15.28
N THR A 305 19.19 -4.54 15.78
CA THR A 305 20.40 -4.72 14.97
C THR A 305 20.19 -5.66 13.78
N LEU A 306 19.15 -6.49 13.83
CA LEU A 306 18.78 -7.42 12.77
C LEU A 306 17.76 -6.85 11.78
N LEU A 307 17.18 -5.68 12.08
CA LEU A 307 16.19 -5.05 11.22
C LEU A 307 16.81 -4.60 9.90
N ARG A 308 16.17 -5.03 8.80
CA ARG A 308 16.48 -4.62 7.42
C ARG A 308 15.47 -3.62 6.86
N SER A 309 14.25 -3.68 7.36
CA SER A 309 13.15 -2.81 6.93
C SER A 309 12.37 -2.29 8.12
N LEU A 310 12.26 -0.98 8.24
CA LEU A 310 11.46 -0.28 9.24
C LEU A 310 10.44 0.61 8.54
N THR A 311 9.16 0.40 8.82
CA THR A 311 8.06 1.23 8.33
C THR A 311 7.24 1.74 9.52
N VAL A 312 7.10 3.07 9.64
CA VAL A 312 6.32 3.72 10.70
C VAL A 312 5.41 4.77 10.07
N ARG A 313 4.10 4.48 10.06
CA ARG A 313 3.12 5.30 9.32
C ARG A 313 2.27 6.22 10.17
N HIS A 314 2.31 6.08 11.46
CA HIS A 314 1.50 6.89 12.38
C HIS A 314 2.02 8.32 12.64
N GLY A 315 3.21 8.60 12.19
CA GLY A 315 3.87 9.89 12.40
C GLY A 315 4.82 9.89 13.60
N LEU A 316 6.11 9.98 13.30
CA LEU A 316 7.16 10.15 14.30
C LEU A 316 7.30 11.62 14.65
N THR A 317 7.19 11.91 15.95
CA THR A 317 7.45 13.25 16.48
C THR A 317 8.95 13.46 16.76
N GLN A 318 9.35 14.70 16.97
CA GLN A 318 10.70 15.05 17.41
C GLN A 318 11.13 14.21 18.61
N PHE A 319 10.29 14.11 19.65
CA PHE A 319 10.61 13.37 20.87
C PHE A 319 10.86 11.87 20.62
N ALA A 320 10.09 11.27 19.71
CA ALA A 320 10.29 9.88 19.35
C ALA A 320 11.64 9.68 18.65
N LEU A 321 12.00 10.55 17.71
CA LEU A 321 13.28 10.50 16.99
C LEU A 321 14.47 10.73 17.92
N ASP A 322 14.42 11.76 18.78
CA ASP A 322 15.46 12.04 19.75
C ASP A 322 15.63 10.89 20.76
N GLY A 323 14.52 10.25 21.15
CA GLY A 323 14.56 9.06 22.00
C GLY A 323 15.29 7.89 21.35
N LEU A 324 15.12 7.67 20.04
CA LEU A 324 15.84 6.61 19.29
C LEU A 324 17.36 6.88 19.27
N VAL A 325 17.75 8.12 19.02
CA VAL A 325 19.17 8.51 18.96
C VAL A 325 19.82 8.49 20.34
N THR A 326 19.18 9.07 21.37
CA THR A 326 19.75 9.19 22.72
C THR A 326 19.85 7.85 23.44
N GLN A 327 18.95 6.90 23.17
CA GLN A 327 19.05 5.55 23.72
C GLN A 327 20.08 4.67 22.98
N GLY A 328 20.77 5.22 21.98
CA GLY A 328 21.77 4.48 21.21
C GLY A 328 21.18 3.29 20.45
N MET A 329 19.90 3.39 20.05
CA MET A 329 19.27 2.33 19.28
C MET A 329 19.91 2.27 17.89
N GLY A 330 20.81 1.29 17.68
CA GLY A 330 21.50 1.09 16.41
C GLY A 330 20.68 0.23 15.46
N PHE A 331 20.67 0.62 14.19
CA PHE A 331 20.07 -0.14 13.09
C PHE A 331 21.12 -0.52 12.03
N PRO A 332 22.20 -1.23 12.38
CA PRO A 332 23.35 -1.44 11.48
C PRO A 332 23.01 -2.23 10.22
N SER A 333 21.93 -3.01 10.23
CA SER A 333 21.50 -3.83 9.10
C SER A 333 20.38 -3.19 8.26
N LEU A 334 19.94 -1.98 8.60
CA LEU A 334 18.80 -1.35 7.96
C LEU A 334 19.11 -1.00 6.51
N GLN A 335 18.22 -1.37 5.61
CA GLN A 335 18.31 -1.11 4.17
C GLN A 335 17.12 -0.28 3.67
N LYS A 336 15.95 -0.43 4.31
CA LYS A 336 14.72 0.25 3.94
C LYS A 336 14.16 1.03 5.13
N LEU A 337 13.91 2.31 4.91
CA LEU A 337 13.25 3.21 5.85
C LEU A 337 12.01 3.81 5.20
N ASP A 338 10.84 3.67 5.84
CA ASP A 338 9.58 4.28 5.42
C ASP A 338 8.95 4.91 6.66
N ILE A 339 9.08 6.23 6.79
CA ILE A 339 8.60 6.96 7.96
C ILE A 339 7.71 8.13 7.58
N ARG A 340 6.68 8.34 8.40
CA ARG A 340 5.87 9.55 8.39
C ARG A 340 6.33 10.44 9.54
N LEU A 341 6.61 11.69 9.27
CA LEU A 341 7.00 12.70 10.25
C LEU A 341 5.77 13.51 10.66
N LYS A 342 5.62 13.81 11.95
CA LYS A 342 4.48 14.55 12.47
C LYS A 342 4.93 15.68 13.38
N ALA A 343 4.67 16.91 12.98
CA ALA A 343 4.76 18.07 13.85
C ALA A 343 3.46 18.27 14.62
N THR A 344 3.55 18.72 15.86
CA THR A 344 2.37 19.02 16.70
C THR A 344 1.97 20.50 16.61
N GLU A 345 2.93 21.36 16.30
CA GLU A 345 2.75 22.82 16.16
C GLU A 345 3.76 23.36 15.15
N SER A 346 3.46 24.48 14.49
CA SER A 346 4.30 25.07 13.45
C SER A 346 5.71 25.47 13.94
N THR A 347 5.84 25.87 15.18
CA THR A 347 7.13 26.24 15.81
C THR A 347 8.06 25.03 15.99
N VAL A 348 7.55 23.83 15.93
CA VAL A 348 8.28 22.57 16.15
C VAL A 348 8.86 22.01 14.84
N LEU A 349 8.52 22.55 13.67
CA LEU A 349 9.00 22.05 12.37
C LEU A 349 10.52 22.04 12.25
N GLN A 350 11.21 23.10 12.71
CA GLN A 350 12.67 23.15 12.65
C GLN A 350 13.33 22.14 13.59
N GLU A 351 12.77 21.93 14.77
CA GLU A 351 13.30 20.96 15.74
C GLU A 351 13.03 19.52 15.26
N LEU A 352 11.86 19.27 14.66
CA LEU A 352 11.56 18.00 14.01
C LEU A 352 12.57 17.71 12.88
N ALA A 353 12.88 18.72 12.03
CA ALA A 353 13.87 18.58 10.97
C ALA A 353 15.24 18.21 11.53
N LYS A 354 15.72 18.95 12.56
CA LYS A 354 17.02 18.67 13.22
C LYS A 354 17.06 17.25 13.83
N ALA A 355 15.96 16.81 14.46
CA ALA A 355 15.86 15.48 15.04
C ALA A 355 15.89 14.41 13.93
N THR A 356 15.18 14.65 12.82
CA THR A 356 15.18 13.78 11.65
C THR A 356 16.56 13.67 11.03
N ASP A 357 17.27 14.80 10.89
CA ASP A 357 18.63 14.83 10.35
C ASP A 357 19.59 14.01 11.22
N ARG A 358 19.54 14.18 12.56
CA ARG A 358 20.34 13.38 13.50
C ARG A 358 20.01 11.89 13.37
N PHE A 359 18.73 11.55 13.26
CA PHE A 359 18.29 10.16 13.11
C PHE A 359 18.81 9.57 11.80
N ILE A 360 18.63 10.24 10.64
CA ILE A 360 19.12 9.77 9.33
C ILE A 360 20.63 9.55 9.37
N LEU A 361 21.40 10.46 9.95
CA LEU A 361 22.86 10.35 10.07
C LEU A 361 23.31 9.22 11.01
N SER A 362 22.45 8.76 11.92
CA SER A 362 22.72 7.61 12.79
C SER A 362 22.49 6.24 12.12
N LEU A 363 21.86 6.22 10.94
CA LEU A 363 21.56 5.01 10.18
C LEU A 363 22.72 4.63 9.25
N PRO A 364 22.81 3.37 8.78
CA PRO A 364 23.69 3.02 7.66
C PRO A 364 23.17 3.64 6.35
N PRO A 365 24.00 3.70 5.29
CA PRO A 365 23.52 4.11 3.97
C PRO A 365 22.36 3.20 3.49
N LEU A 366 21.24 3.80 3.18
CA LEU A 366 19.99 3.11 2.86
C LEU A 366 19.87 2.83 1.36
N LYS A 367 19.15 1.74 1.02
CA LYS A 367 18.76 1.41 -0.36
C LYS A 367 17.40 2.00 -0.72
N ASN A 368 16.47 2.05 0.22
CA ASN A 368 15.11 2.50 0.02
C ASN A 368 14.75 3.51 1.08
N ILE A 369 14.34 4.69 0.66
CA ILE A 369 13.89 5.77 1.53
C ILE A 369 12.50 6.21 1.11
N ARG A 370 11.56 6.24 2.09
CA ARG A 370 10.28 6.93 1.97
C ARG A 370 10.13 7.89 3.14
N LEU A 371 9.99 9.16 2.83
CA LEU A 371 9.68 10.22 3.79
C LEU A 371 8.30 10.77 3.47
N SER A 372 7.41 10.82 4.47
CA SER A 372 6.07 11.40 4.34
C SER A 372 5.75 12.26 5.56
N GLY A 373 4.66 13.02 5.51
CA GLY A 373 4.29 13.96 6.58
C GLY A 373 5.10 15.24 6.54
N ASN A 374 5.46 15.78 7.70
CA ASN A 374 6.12 17.09 7.82
C ASN A 374 7.64 17.03 7.61
N TYR A 375 8.10 16.54 6.48
CA TYR A 375 9.51 16.62 6.10
C TYR A 375 9.81 17.92 5.36
N ASN A 376 11.05 18.39 5.42
CA ASN A 376 11.50 19.56 4.68
C ASN A 376 12.55 19.20 3.62
N ARG A 377 12.80 20.15 2.71
CA ARG A 377 13.77 19.99 1.62
C ARG A 377 15.20 19.74 2.12
N SER A 378 15.63 20.41 3.19
CA SER A 378 17.00 20.24 3.71
C SER A 378 17.25 18.82 4.20
N THR A 379 16.27 18.20 4.88
CA THR A 379 16.31 16.81 5.31
C THR A 379 16.39 15.84 4.11
N VAL A 380 15.61 16.10 3.04
CA VAL A 380 15.70 15.30 1.80
C VAL A 380 17.10 15.41 1.21
N MET A 381 17.64 16.62 1.04
CA MET A 381 18.97 16.84 0.49
C MET A 381 20.07 16.17 1.34
N LEU A 382 19.94 16.19 2.67
CA LEU A 382 20.84 15.47 3.57
C LEU A 382 20.77 13.95 3.33
N ALA A 383 19.57 13.39 3.30
CA ALA A 383 19.36 11.96 3.06
C ALA A 383 19.95 11.50 1.73
N LEU A 384 19.79 12.30 0.66
CA LEU A 384 20.36 12.03 -0.66
C LEU A 384 21.90 12.08 -0.65
N ARG A 385 22.50 13.07 0.00
CA ARG A 385 23.96 13.17 0.10
C ARG A 385 24.55 12.04 0.92
N TYR A 386 23.86 11.59 1.97
CA TYR A 386 24.32 10.54 2.86
C TYR A 386 24.15 9.13 2.28
N SER A 387 22.98 8.82 1.73
CA SER A 387 22.60 7.47 1.24
C SER A 387 22.64 7.35 -0.29
N GLY A 388 22.82 8.43 -1.05
CA GLY A 388 22.57 8.47 -2.49
C GLY A 388 23.31 7.43 -3.29
N ALA A 389 24.59 7.16 -2.96
CA ALA A 389 25.39 6.16 -3.66
C ALA A 389 24.82 4.72 -3.56
N SER A 390 24.09 4.41 -2.47
CA SER A 390 23.44 3.11 -2.26
C SER A 390 21.95 3.09 -2.60
N LEU A 391 21.35 4.27 -2.86
CA LEU A 391 19.90 4.42 -3.01
C LEU A 391 19.42 3.81 -4.32
N GLU A 392 18.46 2.89 -4.21
CA GLU A 392 17.80 2.21 -5.32
C GLU A 392 16.35 2.70 -5.52
N GLU A 393 15.67 3.08 -4.42
CA GLU A 393 14.28 3.56 -4.44
C GLU A 393 14.10 4.78 -3.55
N LEU A 394 13.41 5.79 -4.04
CA LEU A 394 13.08 7.02 -3.33
C LEU A 394 11.58 7.34 -3.47
N TYR A 395 10.92 7.64 -2.35
CA TYR A 395 9.51 7.99 -2.32
C TYR A 395 9.34 9.27 -1.50
N LEU A 396 8.95 10.33 -2.18
CA LEU A 396 8.68 11.65 -1.62
C LEU A 396 7.24 12.06 -2.00
N PRO A 397 6.21 11.51 -1.35
CA PRO A 397 4.84 12.01 -1.49
C PRO A 397 4.77 13.45 -0.99
N LEU A 398 3.70 14.15 -1.31
CA LEU A 398 3.49 15.52 -0.84
C LEU A 398 3.67 15.62 0.68
N PRO A 399 4.43 16.60 1.18
CA PRO A 399 4.48 16.89 2.61
C PRO A 399 3.08 17.22 3.13
N GLU A 400 2.72 16.62 4.25
CA GLU A 400 1.46 16.93 4.92
C GLU A 400 1.71 18.13 5.85
N ASP A 401 1.02 19.22 5.65
CA ASP A 401 1.06 20.30 6.62
C ASP A 401 0.12 19.99 7.78
N THR A 402 0.56 20.29 9.01
CA THR A 402 -0.22 20.03 10.22
C THR A 402 -1.41 20.94 10.40
N ALA A 403 -1.39 22.10 9.76
CA ALA A 403 -2.58 22.90 9.61
C ALA A 403 -3.35 22.31 8.42
N GLU A 404 -4.40 21.59 8.67
CA GLU A 404 -5.29 20.91 7.71
C GLU A 404 -5.78 21.81 6.55
N TRP A 405 -5.36 23.08 6.54
CA TRP A 405 -5.85 24.15 5.68
C TRP A 405 -4.75 24.97 5.00
N LEU A 406 -3.47 24.70 5.26
CA LEU A 406 -2.38 25.45 4.64
C LEU A 406 -1.92 24.77 3.36
N VAL A 407 -1.92 25.53 2.29
CA VAL A 407 -1.34 25.15 1.02
C VAL A 407 0.14 24.89 1.18
N PRO A 408 0.66 23.75 0.69
CA PRO A 408 2.08 23.47 0.74
C PRO A 408 2.86 24.59 0.03
N GLU A 409 3.88 25.11 0.69
CA GLU A 409 4.77 26.07 0.03
C GLU A 409 5.37 25.47 -1.25
N ARG A 410 5.64 26.33 -2.24
CA ARG A 410 6.29 25.91 -3.50
C ARG A 410 7.59 25.12 -3.27
N SER A 411 8.30 25.41 -2.18
CA SER A 411 9.50 24.70 -1.74
C SER A 411 9.27 23.24 -1.34
N ALA A 412 8.04 22.83 -1.10
CA ALA A 412 7.67 21.45 -0.77
C ALA A 412 7.67 20.51 -2.00
N PHE A 413 7.56 21.09 -3.20
CA PHE A 413 7.54 20.34 -4.43
C PHE A 413 8.94 20.08 -4.99
N VAL A 414 9.03 19.06 -5.82
CA VAL A 414 10.27 18.74 -6.52
C VAL A 414 10.54 19.81 -7.58
N ASP A 415 11.76 20.33 -7.58
CA ASP A 415 12.26 21.29 -8.54
C ASP A 415 13.51 20.79 -9.29
N ILE A 416 14.02 21.60 -10.21
CA ILE A 416 15.20 21.27 -11.02
C ILE A 416 16.44 21.05 -10.16
N GLU A 417 16.63 21.80 -9.07
CA GLU A 417 17.80 21.65 -8.21
C GLU A 417 17.80 20.29 -7.49
N LEU A 418 16.64 19.83 -6.98
CA LEU A 418 16.50 18.50 -6.38
C LEU A 418 16.76 17.41 -7.42
N LEU A 419 16.26 17.56 -8.66
CA LEU A 419 16.53 16.60 -9.74
C LEU A 419 18.01 16.54 -10.12
N HIS A 420 18.71 17.66 -10.17
CA HIS A 420 20.16 17.68 -10.38
C HIS A 420 20.92 17.02 -9.22
N CYS A 421 20.46 17.22 -7.98
CA CYS A 421 21.04 16.52 -6.83
C CYS A 421 20.84 15.01 -6.97
N LEU A 422 19.64 14.54 -7.32
CA LEU A 422 19.36 13.12 -7.56
C LEU A 422 20.27 12.53 -8.63
N GLN A 423 20.45 13.23 -9.76
CA GLN A 423 21.32 12.77 -10.85
C GLN A 423 22.78 12.62 -10.41
N SER A 424 23.29 13.59 -9.62
CA SER A 424 24.69 13.63 -9.21
C SER A 424 25.00 12.69 -8.05
N THR A 425 24.07 12.50 -7.10
CA THR A 425 24.33 11.74 -5.87
C THR A 425 23.79 10.32 -5.90
N CYS A 426 22.77 10.01 -6.74
CA CYS A 426 22.04 8.73 -6.71
C CYS A 426 22.19 7.91 -8.00
N PRO A 427 23.40 7.45 -8.37
CA PRO A 427 23.64 6.78 -9.66
C PRO A 427 22.89 5.45 -9.81
N ASN A 428 22.48 4.82 -8.71
CA ASN A 428 21.83 3.51 -8.69
C ASN A 428 20.30 3.59 -8.55
N LEU A 429 19.73 4.81 -8.54
CA LEU A 429 18.30 5.03 -8.33
C LEU A 429 17.49 4.50 -9.51
N ARG A 430 16.70 3.45 -9.27
CA ARG A 430 15.89 2.74 -10.27
C ARG A 430 14.43 3.12 -10.23
N LYS A 431 13.95 3.49 -9.02
CA LYS A 431 12.54 3.78 -8.80
C LYS A 431 12.38 5.05 -8.01
N VAL A 432 11.45 5.90 -8.46
CA VAL A 432 11.15 7.16 -7.80
C VAL A 432 9.64 7.41 -7.77
N GLU A 433 9.18 7.95 -6.63
CA GLU A 433 7.84 8.53 -6.46
C GLU A 433 8.01 9.96 -6.00
N LEU A 434 7.54 10.92 -6.79
CA LEU A 434 7.73 12.36 -6.57
C LEU A 434 6.41 13.10 -6.68
N CYS A 435 6.25 14.13 -5.87
CA CYS A 435 5.17 15.09 -6.02
C CYS A 435 5.66 16.31 -6.80
N LEU A 436 5.04 16.57 -7.94
CA LEU A 436 5.32 17.70 -8.81
C LEU A 436 4.16 18.69 -8.78
N LEU A 437 4.51 19.97 -8.81
CA LEU A 437 3.53 21.00 -9.04
C LEU A 437 3.10 20.99 -10.51
N ARG A 438 1.82 20.86 -10.75
CA ARG A 438 1.22 21.00 -12.08
C ARG A 438 1.08 22.49 -12.38
N THR A 439 1.54 22.92 -13.55
CA THR A 439 1.48 24.32 -13.99
C THR A 439 0.90 24.42 -15.40
N GLN A 440 -0.23 23.74 -15.63
CA GLN A 440 -0.94 23.69 -16.90
C GLN A 440 -0.09 23.17 -18.08
N GLY A 441 0.93 22.39 -17.80
CA GLY A 441 1.84 21.85 -18.80
C GLY A 441 2.82 22.86 -19.39
N ASP A 442 3.14 23.94 -18.68
CA ASP A 442 4.04 24.99 -19.15
C ASP A 442 5.51 24.52 -19.36
N CYS A 443 6.37 25.47 -19.77
CA CYS A 443 7.78 25.18 -20.02
C CYS A 443 8.55 24.74 -18.76
N GLU A 444 8.19 25.23 -17.58
CA GLU A 444 8.84 24.85 -16.32
C GLU A 444 8.52 23.40 -15.97
N GLU A 445 7.24 23.02 -16.05
CA GLU A 445 6.81 21.65 -15.85
C GLU A 445 7.41 20.68 -16.87
N ALA A 446 7.38 21.05 -18.15
CA ALA A 446 7.98 20.27 -19.22
C ALA A 446 9.50 20.07 -19.05
N ALA A 447 10.19 21.06 -18.46
CA ALA A 447 11.60 20.96 -18.13
C ALA A 447 11.88 19.94 -17.01
N LEU A 448 11.00 19.84 -15.99
CA LEU A 448 11.13 18.82 -14.94
C LEU A 448 11.07 17.39 -15.50
N TYR A 449 10.16 17.13 -16.44
CA TYR A 449 10.07 15.82 -17.11
C TYR A 449 11.34 15.50 -17.92
N ARG A 450 11.92 16.51 -18.60
CA ARG A 450 13.18 16.36 -19.33
C ARG A 450 14.34 16.05 -18.36
N GLU A 451 14.43 16.74 -17.22
CA GLU A 451 15.47 16.47 -16.23
C GLU A 451 15.36 15.07 -15.62
N LEU A 452 14.15 14.59 -15.33
CA LEU A 452 13.94 13.21 -14.90
C LEU A 452 14.48 12.19 -15.93
N GLY A 453 14.31 12.49 -17.21
CA GLY A 453 14.81 11.64 -18.29
C GLY A 453 16.33 11.52 -18.33
N ARG A 454 17.08 12.52 -17.89
CA ARG A 454 18.56 12.50 -17.88
C ARG A 454 19.14 11.53 -16.86
N HIS A 455 18.34 11.02 -15.93
CA HIS A 455 18.80 10.04 -14.94
C HIS A 455 19.00 8.66 -15.57
N LYS A 456 20.25 8.15 -15.54
CA LYS A 456 20.67 6.95 -16.31
C LYS A 456 20.04 5.65 -15.85
N ALA A 457 19.90 5.44 -14.52
CA ALA A 457 19.46 4.17 -13.95
C ALA A 457 17.94 4.07 -13.76
N LEU A 458 17.23 5.19 -13.86
CA LEU A 458 15.80 5.27 -13.54
C LEU A 458 14.94 4.49 -14.54
N ARG A 459 14.08 3.60 -14.03
CA ARG A 459 13.23 2.69 -14.82
C ARG A 459 11.75 2.79 -14.48
N ASP A 460 11.42 3.02 -13.20
CA ASP A 460 10.04 3.11 -12.69
C ASP A 460 9.84 4.50 -12.08
N ILE A 461 8.92 5.26 -12.62
CA ILE A 461 8.59 6.61 -12.16
C ILE A 461 7.13 6.66 -11.78
N ARG A 462 6.84 7.17 -10.59
CA ARG A 462 5.50 7.56 -10.17
C ARG A 462 5.49 9.05 -9.91
N LEU A 463 4.62 9.77 -10.58
CA LEU A 463 4.41 11.19 -10.43
C LEU A 463 3.05 11.46 -9.79
N ALA A 464 3.06 12.13 -8.67
CA ALA A 464 1.89 12.75 -8.07
C ALA A 464 1.84 14.20 -8.57
N LEU A 465 0.80 14.56 -9.31
CA LEU A 465 0.61 15.90 -9.87
C LEU A 465 -0.32 16.70 -8.96
N TYR A 466 0.18 17.76 -8.37
CA TYR A 466 -0.56 18.64 -7.47
C TYR A 466 -0.96 19.93 -8.15
N SER A 467 -2.22 20.37 -7.99
CA SER A 467 -2.70 21.65 -8.52
C SER A 467 -2.55 22.78 -7.51
N THR A 468 -2.16 23.96 -7.98
CA THR A 468 -2.11 25.18 -7.17
C THR A 468 -3.44 25.93 -7.09
N ALA A 469 -4.51 25.40 -7.61
CA ALA A 469 -5.82 26.04 -7.54
C ALA A 469 -6.32 26.15 -6.09
N ASP A 470 -5.51 26.84 -5.29
CA ASP A 470 -5.76 27.07 -3.88
C ASP A 470 -6.95 27.99 -3.69
N GLY A 471 -7.83 27.62 -2.77
CA GLY A 471 -8.97 28.43 -2.37
C GLY A 471 -10.17 28.31 -3.28
N LEU A 472 -10.26 27.30 -4.17
CA LEU A 472 -11.56 26.89 -4.73
C LEU A 472 -12.57 26.55 -3.64
N TRP A 473 -12.03 25.98 -2.57
CA TRP A 473 -12.75 25.43 -1.43
C TRP A 473 -12.63 26.35 -0.23
N GLY A 474 -12.81 27.65 -0.48
CA GLY A 474 -12.58 28.77 0.38
C GLY A 474 -12.81 28.48 1.86
N GLN A 475 -11.79 28.78 2.62
CA GLN A 475 -12.02 29.20 3.99
C GLN A 475 -12.99 30.36 3.94
N SER A 476 -14.21 30.18 4.38
CA SER A 476 -14.99 31.30 4.92
C SER A 476 -14.20 31.76 6.14
N SER A 477 -13.31 32.73 5.91
CA SER A 477 -12.52 33.38 6.95
C SER A 477 -13.38 34.31 7.80
N ASP A 478 -14.56 33.88 8.17
CA ASP A 478 -15.32 34.51 9.21
C ASP A 478 -15.10 33.77 10.51
N ASP A 479 -14.05 34.22 11.22
CA ASP A 479 -13.81 34.07 12.66
C ASP A 479 -14.98 34.61 13.48
N THR A 480 -16.20 34.27 13.18
CA THR A 480 -17.34 34.50 14.07
C THR A 480 -17.72 33.16 14.68
N SER A 481 -17.11 32.95 15.85
CA SER A 481 -17.54 32.00 16.87
C SER A 481 -19.05 32.10 17.11
N ASP A 482 -19.82 31.33 16.39
CA ASP A 482 -21.22 31.15 16.75
C ASP A 482 -21.65 29.69 16.58
N SER A 483 -21.52 28.97 17.66
CA SER A 483 -21.87 27.55 17.83
C SER A 483 -23.40 27.30 17.83
N GLN A 484 -24.20 28.20 17.27
CA GLN A 484 -25.68 28.14 17.30
C GLN A 484 -26.34 27.98 15.93
N ARG A 485 -25.60 27.82 14.82
CA ARG A 485 -26.21 27.68 13.48
C ARG A 485 -26.37 26.25 12.98
N HIS A 486 -26.62 25.30 13.85
CA HIS A 486 -26.67 23.89 13.39
C HIS A 486 -28.04 23.45 12.83
N ASP A 487 -29.08 24.27 12.91
CA ASP A 487 -30.44 23.82 12.52
C ASP A 487 -31.08 24.56 11.33
N ASP A 488 -30.49 25.63 10.79
CA ASP A 488 -31.17 26.49 9.79
C ASP A 488 -30.71 26.32 8.33
N TRP A 489 -29.71 25.49 8.03
CA TRP A 489 -29.14 25.40 6.67
C TRP A 489 -29.93 24.54 5.66
N MET A 490 -31.02 23.92 6.09
CA MET A 490 -31.86 23.09 5.21
C MET A 490 -32.84 23.87 4.30
N LEU A 491 -32.92 25.19 4.38
CA LEU A 491 -33.99 25.96 3.74
C LEU A 491 -33.57 27.00 2.69
N ASP A 492 -32.29 27.28 2.47
CA ASP A 492 -31.85 28.26 1.47
C ASP A 492 -31.10 27.61 0.29
N VAL A 493 -31.84 26.94 -0.60
CA VAL A 493 -31.34 26.35 -1.85
C VAL A 493 -31.00 27.40 -2.92
N ASP A 494 -31.31 28.68 -2.66
CA ASP A 494 -31.12 29.79 -3.62
C ASP A 494 -29.83 30.60 -3.43
N GLN A 495 -28.89 30.15 -2.59
CA GLN A 495 -27.60 30.84 -2.49
C GLN A 495 -26.69 30.38 -3.64
N ALA A 496 -26.31 31.35 -4.47
CA ALA A 496 -25.32 31.20 -5.53
C ALA A 496 -24.06 30.50 -4.97
N HIS A 497 -23.60 29.44 -5.63
CA HIS A 497 -22.42 28.73 -5.21
C HIS A 497 -21.21 29.66 -5.24
N PRO A 498 -20.56 29.93 -4.11
CA PRO A 498 -19.37 30.81 -4.07
C PRO A 498 -18.20 30.27 -4.93
N GLU A 499 -18.29 29.05 -5.39
CA GLU A 499 -17.25 28.37 -6.18
C GLU A 499 -17.14 28.90 -7.61
N LEU A 500 -18.26 29.33 -8.23
CA LEU A 500 -18.24 29.94 -9.54
C LEU A 500 -17.92 31.46 -9.51
N ASP A 501 -17.81 32.04 -8.32
CA ASP A 501 -17.33 33.42 -8.17
C ASP A 501 -15.84 33.58 -8.58
N ALA A 502 -15.10 32.46 -8.77
CA ALA A 502 -13.71 32.46 -9.21
C ALA A 502 -13.50 31.53 -10.42
N PRO A 503 -14.06 31.81 -11.60
CA PRO A 503 -14.02 30.93 -12.76
C PRO A 503 -12.60 30.59 -13.22
N ASP A 504 -11.65 31.50 -13.08
CA ASP A 504 -10.24 31.24 -13.42
C ASP A 504 -9.62 30.18 -12.52
N LYS A 505 -9.98 30.14 -11.23
CA LYS A 505 -9.49 29.12 -10.30
C LYS A 505 -10.10 27.76 -10.62
N VAL A 506 -11.40 27.70 -10.89
CA VAL A 506 -12.10 26.46 -11.32
C VAL A 506 -11.44 25.93 -12.57
N ARG A 507 -11.26 26.77 -13.59
CA ARG A 507 -10.58 26.37 -14.82
C ARG A 507 -9.18 25.86 -14.55
N THR A 508 -8.38 26.54 -13.73
CA THR A 508 -7.03 26.12 -13.37
C THR A 508 -7.04 24.74 -12.70
N ALA A 509 -7.93 24.49 -11.74
CA ALA A 509 -8.02 23.19 -11.07
C ALA A 509 -8.32 22.05 -12.03
N PHE A 510 -9.28 22.25 -12.94
CA PHE A 510 -9.62 21.24 -13.94
C PHE A 510 -8.50 21.01 -14.94
N VAL A 511 -7.84 22.07 -15.42
CA VAL A 511 -6.69 21.96 -16.34
C VAL A 511 -5.54 21.19 -15.69
N ASP A 512 -5.26 21.46 -14.41
CA ASP A 512 -4.16 20.82 -13.69
C ASP A 512 -4.46 19.36 -13.33
N LEU A 513 -5.71 19.05 -12.98
CA LEU A 513 -6.07 17.73 -12.47
C LEU A 513 -6.62 16.79 -13.57
N ALA A 514 -7.01 17.30 -14.74
CA ALA A 514 -7.45 16.45 -15.85
C ALA A 514 -6.27 15.65 -16.40
N VAL A 515 -6.26 14.36 -16.11
CA VAL A 515 -5.22 13.41 -16.56
C VAL A 515 -5.88 12.32 -17.40
N ASP A 516 -5.41 12.17 -18.62
CA ASP A 516 -5.82 11.13 -19.57
C ASP A 516 -4.62 10.34 -20.12
N GLU A 517 -4.90 9.37 -20.95
CA GLU A 517 -3.90 8.55 -21.60
C GLU A 517 -2.94 9.37 -22.50
N ILE A 518 -3.46 10.45 -23.12
CA ILE A 518 -2.68 11.30 -24.06
C ILE A 518 -1.60 12.03 -23.27
N LEU A 519 -1.96 12.68 -22.16
CA LEU A 519 -1.00 13.37 -21.30
C LEU A 519 0.06 12.42 -20.75
N VAL A 520 -0.36 11.24 -20.26
CA VAL A 520 0.59 10.26 -19.70
C VAL A 520 1.59 9.78 -20.74
N LYS A 521 1.14 9.54 -21.98
CA LYS A 521 2.03 9.20 -23.10
C LYS A 521 2.96 10.36 -23.51
N ALA A 522 2.46 11.60 -23.45
CA ALA A 522 3.27 12.80 -23.72
C ALA A 522 4.39 12.95 -22.66
N ILE A 523 4.05 12.82 -21.37
CA ILE A 523 5.04 12.84 -20.26
C ILE A 523 6.06 11.70 -20.45
N PHE A 524 5.59 10.47 -20.72
CA PHE A 524 6.47 9.32 -20.96
C PHE A 524 7.43 9.58 -22.11
N THR A 525 6.94 10.10 -23.23
CA THR A 525 7.73 10.41 -24.42
C THR A 525 8.78 11.47 -24.10
N ARG A 526 8.41 12.52 -23.37
CA ARG A 526 9.32 13.60 -22.94
C ARG A 526 10.47 13.07 -22.08
N ILE A 527 10.15 12.25 -21.07
CA ILE A 527 11.14 11.62 -20.20
C ILE A 527 12.04 10.69 -21.01
N SER A 528 11.47 9.84 -21.86
CA SER A 528 12.20 8.84 -22.63
C SER A 528 13.13 9.46 -23.68
N ALA A 529 12.70 10.54 -24.35
CA ALA A 529 13.51 11.27 -25.33
C ALA A 529 14.74 11.94 -24.71
N ALA A 530 14.66 12.32 -23.43
CA ALA A 530 15.76 12.93 -22.71
C ALA A 530 16.79 11.94 -22.15
N LYS A 531 16.52 10.63 -22.24
CA LYS A 531 17.44 9.61 -21.73
C LYS A 531 18.72 9.52 -22.58
N PRO A 532 19.90 9.47 -21.94
CA PRO A 532 21.15 9.22 -22.65
C PRO A 532 21.13 7.86 -23.40
N PRO A 533 21.84 7.72 -24.53
CA PRO A 533 21.80 6.49 -25.35
C PRO A 533 22.21 5.20 -24.63
N TYR A 534 22.99 5.32 -23.55
CA TYR A 534 23.47 4.20 -22.73
C TYR A 534 22.69 4.03 -21.42
N ALA A 535 21.62 4.80 -21.23
CA ALA A 535 20.79 4.72 -20.05
C ALA A 535 19.82 3.53 -20.15
N HIS A 536 19.31 3.09 -19.00
CA HIS A 536 18.22 2.12 -18.99
C HIS A 536 16.93 2.77 -19.52
N ASN A 537 16.20 2.02 -20.33
CA ASN A 537 14.88 2.45 -20.79
C ASN A 537 13.91 2.62 -19.60
N LEU A 538 12.99 3.56 -19.76
CA LEU A 538 11.87 3.69 -18.83
C LEU A 538 10.92 2.50 -19.04
N GLU A 539 10.71 1.73 -17.98
CA GLU A 539 9.91 0.49 -18.00
C GLU A 539 8.46 0.76 -17.58
N ARG A 540 8.26 1.79 -16.73
CA ARG A 540 6.93 2.13 -16.22
C ARG A 540 6.85 3.60 -15.85
N LEU A 541 5.73 4.22 -16.19
CA LEU A 541 5.34 5.54 -15.70
C LEU A 541 3.94 5.44 -15.08
N VAL A 542 3.79 5.93 -13.86
CA VAL A 542 2.48 6.14 -13.23
C VAL A 542 2.31 7.63 -13.03
N VAL A 543 1.20 8.17 -13.50
CA VAL A 543 0.81 9.57 -13.29
C VAL A 543 -0.50 9.58 -12.51
N GLN A 544 -0.53 10.30 -11.42
CA GLN A 544 -1.65 10.35 -10.51
C GLN A 544 -1.86 11.81 -10.07
N PRO A 545 -3.02 12.40 -10.34
CA PRO A 545 -3.35 13.69 -9.76
C PRO A 545 -3.52 13.56 -8.24
N GLU A 546 -2.90 14.45 -7.49
CA GLU A 546 -3.12 14.63 -6.05
C GLU A 546 -4.12 15.76 -5.88
N GLN A 547 -5.32 15.38 -5.47
CA GLN A 547 -6.30 16.36 -5.03
C GLN A 547 -5.89 16.82 -3.62
N PRO A 548 -5.91 18.11 -3.30
CA PRO A 548 -5.99 18.52 -1.92
C PRO A 548 -7.19 17.75 -1.34
N GLU A 549 -6.95 17.00 -0.27
CA GLU A 549 -8.03 16.25 0.36
C GLU A 549 -9.12 17.25 0.71
N ILE A 550 -10.21 17.21 -0.03
CA ILE A 550 -11.42 17.98 0.26
C ILE A 550 -12.05 17.31 1.49
N TYR A 551 -11.34 17.38 2.62
CA TYR A 551 -11.82 16.96 3.93
C TYR A 551 -12.61 18.10 4.57
N GLY A 552 -13.61 18.56 3.90
CA GLY A 552 -14.60 19.42 4.49
C GLY A 552 -15.96 18.90 4.08
N SER A 553 -16.59 18.18 4.99
CA SER A 553 -17.99 17.79 4.90
C SER A 553 -18.37 16.90 3.70
N TYR A 554 -18.32 15.61 3.90
CA TYR A 554 -19.14 14.62 3.19
C TYR A 554 -20.67 14.91 3.26
N GLU A 555 -21.08 16.04 3.82
CA GLU A 555 -22.48 16.38 4.07
C GLU A 555 -23.07 17.35 3.05
N SER A 556 -22.25 18.10 2.30
CA SER A 556 -22.72 18.87 1.15
C SER A 556 -22.02 18.33 -0.10
N GLY A 557 -22.69 17.40 -0.80
CA GLY A 557 -22.23 16.82 -2.06
C GLY A 557 -21.97 17.92 -3.08
N ASP A 558 -20.74 18.43 -3.11
CA ASP A 558 -20.34 19.42 -4.08
C ASP A 558 -20.18 18.73 -5.43
N PHE A 559 -21.12 19.03 -6.32
CA PHE A 559 -21.18 18.42 -7.64
C PHE A 559 -19.94 18.78 -8.50
N VAL A 560 -19.33 19.94 -8.28
CA VAL A 560 -18.08 20.34 -8.97
C VAL A 560 -16.95 19.40 -8.56
N THR A 561 -16.88 19.01 -7.29
CA THR A 561 -15.92 18.01 -6.79
C THR A 561 -16.14 16.65 -7.45
N SER A 562 -17.40 16.24 -7.65
CA SER A 562 -17.72 15.00 -8.35
C SER A 562 -17.23 15.01 -9.80
N ILE A 563 -17.40 16.14 -10.53
CA ILE A 563 -16.89 16.32 -11.89
C ILE A 563 -15.35 16.30 -11.87
N LEU A 564 -14.73 17.01 -10.95
CA LEU A 564 -13.28 17.06 -10.81
C LEU A 564 -12.70 15.67 -10.52
N THR A 565 -13.32 14.91 -9.62
CA THR A 565 -12.93 13.53 -9.32
C THR A 565 -13.05 12.63 -10.55
N TYR A 566 -14.02 12.87 -11.40
CA TYR A 566 -14.21 12.11 -12.64
C TYR A 566 -13.07 12.30 -13.64
N VAL A 567 -12.49 13.50 -13.75
CA VAL A 567 -11.39 13.80 -14.69
C VAL A 567 -10.00 13.60 -14.07
N ALA A 568 -9.90 13.61 -12.75
CA ALA A 568 -8.65 13.42 -12.02
C ALA A 568 -8.28 11.93 -11.92
N ARG A 569 -8.02 11.31 -13.07
CA ARG A 569 -7.75 9.87 -13.18
C ARG A 569 -6.26 9.58 -13.06
N ALA A 570 -5.93 8.46 -12.46
CA ALA A 570 -4.56 7.96 -12.43
C ALA A 570 -4.35 6.91 -13.54
N PHE A 571 -3.20 6.96 -14.20
CA PHE A 571 -2.83 6.03 -15.26
C PHE A 571 -1.44 5.45 -15.06
N ALA A 572 -1.28 4.19 -15.47
CA ALA A 572 -0.01 3.50 -15.55
C ALA A 572 0.29 3.15 -17.01
N TYR A 573 1.38 3.66 -17.54
CA TYR A 573 1.86 3.32 -18.89
C TYR A 573 3.05 2.36 -18.81
N VAL A 574 2.94 1.24 -19.54
CA VAL A 574 3.97 0.21 -19.64
C VAL A 574 4.29 0.01 -21.12
N PRO A 575 5.42 0.53 -21.61
CA PRO A 575 5.73 0.54 -23.05
C PRO A 575 5.86 -0.85 -23.67
N SER A 576 6.29 -1.86 -22.92
CA SER A 576 6.39 -3.25 -23.40
C SER A 576 5.04 -3.87 -23.79
N ARG A 577 3.93 -3.33 -23.26
CA ARG A 577 2.56 -3.74 -23.60
C ARG A 577 1.91 -2.77 -24.58
N GLY A 578 2.44 -1.56 -24.74
CA GLY A 578 1.83 -0.48 -25.51
C GLY A 578 0.52 0.05 -24.93
N GLU A 579 0.17 -0.38 -23.70
CA GLU A 579 -1.09 -0.10 -23.05
C GLU A 579 -0.92 0.94 -21.95
N CYS A 580 -1.87 1.87 -21.90
CA CYS A 580 -2.08 2.76 -20.78
C CYS A 580 -3.26 2.22 -19.97
N LEU A 581 -2.99 1.82 -18.72
CA LEU A 581 -3.98 1.23 -17.85
C LEU A 581 -4.44 2.27 -16.84
N GLU A 582 -5.74 2.48 -16.74
CA GLU A 582 -6.31 3.30 -15.70
C GLU A 582 -6.06 2.68 -14.32
N TYR A 583 -5.64 3.50 -13.37
CA TYR A 583 -5.22 3.08 -12.04
C TYR A 583 -6.10 3.75 -10.98
N HIS A 584 -6.76 2.96 -10.16
CA HIS A 584 -7.59 3.47 -9.08
C HIS A 584 -6.87 3.41 -7.73
N ARG A 585 -6.79 4.56 -7.04
CA ARG A 585 -6.00 4.71 -5.81
C ARG A 585 -6.59 3.95 -4.62
N HIS A 586 -7.91 3.90 -4.51
CA HIS A 586 -8.63 3.43 -3.31
C HIS A 586 -9.52 2.21 -3.54
N GLY A 587 -9.41 1.57 -4.70
CA GLY A 587 -10.24 0.40 -5.00
C GLY A 587 -11.70 0.75 -5.31
N GLU A 588 -11.99 2.01 -5.56
CA GLU A 588 -13.26 2.44 -6.10
C GLU A 588 -13.40 1.92 -7.52
N ASP A 589 -14.54 1.32 -7.81
CA ASP A 589 -14.89 0.90 -9.15
C ASP A 589 -15.15 2.18 -9.98
N PRO A 590 -14.42 2.41 -11.10
CA PRO A 590 -14.68 3.57 -11.94
C PRO A 590 -16.11 3.63 -12.45
N ASP A 591 -16.71 2.46 -12.62
CA ASP A 591 -18.12 2.35 -12.99
C ASP A 591 -19.05 2.71 -11.82
N GLU A 592 -18.60 2.63 -10.58
CA GLU A 592 -19.36 3.07 -9.40
C GLU A 592 -19.34 4.59 -9.27
N ALA A 593 -18.17 5.21 -9.32
CA ALA A 593 -18.03 6.66 -9.35
C ALA A 593 -18.80 7.30 -10.55
N ARG A 594 -18.74 6.65 -11.72
CA ARG A 594 -19.53 7.06 -12.89
C ARG A 594 -21.04 6.91 -12.66
N ARG A 595 -21.47 5.84 -11.98
CA ARG A 595 -22.91 5.63 -11.67
C ARG A 595 -23.42 6.67 -10.70
N ASP A 596 -22.66 6.99 -9.68
CA ASP A 596 -23.01 8.00 -8.69
C ASP A 596 -23.10 9.38 -9.36
N TYR A 597 -22.12 9.75 -10.18
CA TYR A 597 -22.16 10.94 -10.99
C TYR A 597 -23.42 11.03 -11.87
N LEU A 598 -23.75 9.97 -12.62
CA LEU A 598 -24.93 9.92 -13.50
C LEU A 598 -26.26 9.99 -12.73
N GLN A 599 -26.28 9.62 -11.45
CA GLN A 599 -27.45 9.83 -10.58
C GLN A 599 -27.60 11.29 -10.16
N GLU A 600 -26.50 11.94 -9.82
CA GLU A 600 -26.47 13.35 -9.43
C GLU A 600 -26.77 14.29 -10.60
N GLU A 601 -26.34 13.97 -11.83
CA GLU A 601 -26.65 14.75 -13.06
C GLU A 601 -28.15 14.87 -13.33
N ARG A 602 -29.00 13.98 -12.79
CA ARG A 602 -30.46 14.06 -12.95
C ARG A 602 -31.10 15.24 -12.21
N ILE A 603 -30.37 15.87 -11.31
CA ILE A 603 -30.83 17.06 -10.60
C ILE A 603 -30.68 18.27 -11.57
N PRO A 604 -31.75 19.01 -11.90
CA PRO A 604 -31.69 20.09 -12.89
C PRO A 604 -30.64 21.17 -12.61
N TYR A 605 -30.42 21.48 -11.35
CA TYR A 605 -29.42 22.42 -10.90
C TYR A 605 -27.97 21.92 -11.18
N HIS A 606 -27.68 20.65 -10.90
CA HIS A 606 -26.37 20.03 -11.19
C HIS A 606 -26.07 20.04 -12.69
N ARG A 607 -27.09 19.87 -13.52
CA ARG A 607 -26.94 19.93 -14.97
C ARG A 607 -26.55 21.34 -15.46
N GLN A 608 -27.18 22.40 -14.93
CA GLN A 608 -26.78 23.77 -15.25
C GLN A 608 -25.33 24.04 -14.83
N LEU A 609 -24.92 23.64 -13.62
CA LEU A 609 -23.57 23.80 -13.10
C LEU A 609 -22.56 23.03 -13.95
N LEU A 610 -22.91 21.82 -14.38
CA LEU A 610 -22.09 21.03 -15.31
C LEU A 610 -21.90 21.80 -16.64
N GLU A 611 -22.96 22.35 -17.20
CA GLU A 611 -22.91 23.14 -18.44
C GLU A 611 -21.98 24.34 -18.30
N GLU A 612 -22.02 25.03 -17.17
CA GLU A 612 -21.15 26.16 -16.87
C GLU A 612 -19.66 25.70 -16.73
N VAL A 613 -19.38 24.66 -15.97
CA VAL A 613 -18.01 24.14 -15.78
C VAL A 613 -17.43 23.60 -17.09
N VAL A 614 -18.17 22.78 -17.82
CA VAL A 614 -17.70 22.21 -19.10
C VAL A 614 -17.45 23.30 -20.13
N SER A 615 -18.36 24.28 -20.25
CA SER A 615 -18.17 25.42 -21.17
C SER A 615 -16.96 26.28 -20.80
N LEU A 616 -16.65 26.39 -19.51
CA LEU A 616 -15.49 27.15 -19.02
C LEU A 616 -14.17 26.44 -19.32
N VAL A 617 -14.13 25.12 -19.14
CA VAL A 617 -12.90 24.32 -19.21
C VAL A 617 -12.67 23.80 -20.64
N TRP A 618 -13.70 23.30 -21.29
CA TRP A 618 -13.69 22.68 -22.61
C TRP A 618 -14.77 23.28 -23.53
N PRO A 619 -14.62 24.52 -24.01
CA PRO A 619 -15.66 25.24 -24.74
C PRO A 619 -16.10 24.58 -26.05
N ASP A 620 -15.28 23.70 -26.62
CA ASP A 620 -15.52 23.03 -27.91
C ASP A 620 -16.22 21.67 -27.76
N ILE A 621 -16.50 21.22 -26.53
CA ILE A 621 -17.08 19.90 -26.25
C ILE A 621 -18.60 19.94 -26.23
N ASN A 622 -19.23 18.89 -26.76
CA ASN A 622 -20.68 18.72 -26.64
C ASN A 622 -21.04 18.28 -25.20
N ILE A 623 -21.79 19.13 -24.51
CA ILE A 623 -22.21 18.90 -23.11
C ILE A 623 -22.89 17.54 -22.92
N GLY A 624 -23.70 17.09 -23.87
CA GLY A 624 -24.36 15.78 -23.80
C GLY A 624 -23.43 14.57 -23.91
N ARG A 625 -22.16 14.78 -24.26
CA ARG A 625 -21.13 13.75 -24.41
C ARG A 625 -19.82 14.12 -23.72
N TRP A 626 -19.84 15.11 -22.83
CA TRP A 626 -18.63 15.62 -22.20
C TRP A 626 -17.80 14.51 -21.53
N TYR A 627 -18.44 13.53 -20.90
CA TYR A 627 -17.80 12.40 -20.22
C TYR A 627 -17.01 11.46 -21.16
N GLU A 628 -17.27 11.53 -22.50
CA GLU A 628 -16.51 10.81 -23.52
C GLU A 628 -15.48 11.70 -24.22
N GLU A 629 -15.74 12.99 -24.29
CA GLU A 629 -14.99 13.94 -25.12
C GLU A 629 -14.00 14.81 -24.32
N TRP A 630 -14.09 14.84 -22.97
CA TRP A 630 -13.14 15.59 -22.16
C TRP A 630 -11.70 15.07 -22.39
N HIS A 631 -10.73 15.96 -22.30
CA HIS A 631 -9.33 15.63 -22.52
C HIS A 631 -8.42 16.46 -21.60
N SER A 632 -7.23 15.96 -21.36
CA SER A 632 -6.17 16.69 -20.68
C SER A 632 -5.60 17.79 -21.57
N PHE A 633 -4.81 18.67 -20.96
CA PHE A 633 -4.19 19.79 -21.68
C PHE A 633 -2.75 19.42 -22.08
N PRO A 634 -2.32 19.80 -23.32
CA PRO A 634 -1.01 19.40 -23.83
C PRO A 634 0.12 20.07 -23.08
N LEU A 635 1.29 19.41 -23.07
CA LEU A 635 2.53 20.00 -22.57
C LEU A 635 3.07 21.05 -23.55
N ALA A 636 3.62 22.13 -23.01
CA ALA A 636 4.30 23.14 -23.83
C ALA A 636 5.48 22.54 -24.60
N GLU A 637 5.68 23.01 -25.81
CA GLU A 637 6.88 22.70 -26.58
C GLU A 637 8.07 23.45 -25.99
N LEU A 638 9.14 22.70 -25.67
CA LEU A 638 10.38 23.31 -25.24
C LEU A 638 11.12 23.79 -26.49
N THR A 639 11.30 25.08 -26.64
CA THR A 639 12.28 25.63 -27.59
C THR A 639 13.67 25.16 -27.17
N GLU A 640 14.40 24.50 -28.09
CA GLU A 640 15.77 24.01 -27.86
C GLU A 640 16.75 25.15 -27.53
#